data_f5ec5985831f8a1fa81a6cae2c4d67c7
#
_entry.id   f5ec5985831f8a1fa81a6cae2c4d67c7
#
_cell.length_a   1.000
_cell.length_b   1.000
_cell.length_c   1.000
_cell.angle_alpha   90.00
_cell.angle_beta   90.00
_cell.angle_gamma   90.00
#
_symmetry.space_group_name_H-M   'P 1'
#
loop_
_entity.id
_entity.type
_entity.pdbx_description
1 polymer ?
#
loop_
_entity_poly.entity_id
_entity_poly.type
_entity_poly.pdbx_seq_one_letter_code
_entity_poly.pdbx_strand_id
1 'polypeptide(L)'
;MRVAFFSPLPPARSGIADYSAALLSELEQLVAVTRVAAAPTDFDASLFDIALYQIGNNPDHAFCYEAAQRWPGVVVLHEANLHHLIADITIRRGDWDGYLREVEHDGGLDALDFARDYVRTRQRAPDYEGLPMLRRLLESARGVIVHSRYVECTVRKAGFAGPVAVIPHGAWLPERQNRLSYRHRLGLDEAVPLIGVFGHLKPYKRIAESLRAMQRLVRVIPEAKMILVGEVHPEVPLESLIDSLRLQPYVRALGHSGIEDFNGYLAACDVVLNLRHPTVGETSGTLMRAMGMGKAVVVSDTGYFSELPGEVCLKVPLDAGEEDFLFEYLNLLISRPTVAAAMGERAREWVARECAWPLVAKRYAEFLESIGAGKPLPGGRGSAATPETEPRPEEAVVRAAPIDREYVLGWASAQDDTGSHYAAAHIDRLTRTLELTPPGGQEDRILEMGSYLQITPALQSKLGYGEVRACYFGRLGEKSHKRVRSLEGEEFECAVDLFDAETDTFPYPDQFFSTVLCCELIEHLRADPMHALAEINRVLKPGGRLLLTTPNIVSFRAVAAILLSYHPGFFQSYIRPDAEGRAEARHSREYAPMEVKLFLRDAGFETETITTGPFLGEPKPELGWVKHLLERYQLSAELRGDDIYAVGRKTGPVKDRYPGWLYSGGE
;
A
#
# COMPACT_ATOMS: atom_id res chain seq x y z
N MET A 1 -13.22 -5.72 -36.20
CA MET A 1 -11.78 -5.77 -35.91
C MET A 1 -11.33 -7.24 -35.88
N ARG A 2 -10.17 -7.56 -36.48
CA ARG A 2 -9.57 -8.90 -36.52
C ARG A 2 -8.37 -8.91 -35.57
N VAL A 3 -8.43 -9.77 -34.57
CA VAL A 3 -7.45 -9.87 -33.49
C VAL A 3 -6.67 -11.18 -33.58
N ALA A 4 -5.34 -11.14 -33.59
CA ALA A 4 -4.52 -12.32 -33.38
C ALA A 4 -4.25 -12.46 -31.86
N PHE A 5 -4.78 -13.49 -31.22
CA PHE A 5 -4.73 -13.70 -29.78
C PHE A 5 -3.67 -14.76 -29.43
N PHE A 6 -2.54 -14.32 -28.90
CA PHE A 6 -1.42 -15.16 -28.50
C PHE A 6 -1.50 -15.52 -27.02
N SER A 7 -1.65 -16.80 -26.70
CA SER A 7 -1.67 -17.28 -25.31
C SER A 7 -1.48 -18.79 -25.25
N PRO A 8 -0.84 -19.32 -24.22
CA PRO A 8 -1.07 -20.70 -23.80
C PRO A 8 -2.56 -20.90 -23.56
N LEU A 9 -3.12 -22.00 -24.07
CA LEU A 9 -4.54 -22.36 -23.93
C LEU A 9 -4.67 -23.80 -23.39
N PRO A 10 -5.79 -24.18 -22.80
CA PRO A 10 -6.02 -25.57 -22.42
C PRO A 10 -5.74 -26.53 -23.61
N PRO A 11 -5.06 -27.68 -23.38
CA PRO A 11 -4.83 -28.34 -22.10
C PRO A 11 -3.60 -27.90 -21.28
N ALA A 12 -2.98 -26.76 -21.61
CA ALA A 12 -1.86 -26.22 -20.81
C ALA A 12 -2.35 -25.96 -19.36
N ARG A 13 -1.58 -26.48 -18.39
CA ARG A 13 -1.93 -26.40 -16.95
C ARG A 13 -1.40 -25.11 -16.33
N SER A 14 -2.00 -23.97 -16.69
CA SER A 14 -1.63 -22.66 -16.11
C SER A 14 -2.88 -21.82 -15.82
N GLY A 15 -2.78 -20.94 -14.81
CA GLY A 15 -3.87 -20.01 -14.49
C GLY A 15 -4.16 -19.03 -15.62
N ILE A 16 -3.15 -18.69 -16.44
CA ILE A 16 -3.30 -17.79 -17.60
C ILE A 16 -4.00 -18.53 -18.76
N ALA A 17 -3.79 -19.85 -18.92
CA ALA A 17 -4.53 -20.63 -19.91
C ALA A 17 -6.03 -20.65 -19.56
N ASP A 18 -6.38 -20.87 -18.29
CA ASP A 18 -7.77 -20.80 -17.82
C ASP A 18 -8.37 -19.39 -17.98
N TYR A 19 -7.59 -18.36 -17.64
CA TYR A 19 -7.97 -16.97 -17.85
C TYR A 19 -8.28 -16.69 -19.32
N SER A 20 -7.35 -17.05 -20.21
CA SER A 20 -7.46 -16.81 -21.64
C SER A 20 -8.65 -17.55 -22.26
N ALA A 21 -8.92 -18.78 -21.84
CA ALA A 21 -10.07 -19.53 -22.30
C ALA A 21 -11.39 -18.86 -21.89
N ALA A 22 -11.47 -18.37 -20.64
CA ALA A 22 -12.67 -17.67 -20.16
C ALA A 22 -12.85 -16.29 -20.85
N LEU A 23 -11.78 -15.54 -21.06
CA LEU A 23 -11.81 -14.28 -21.80
C LEU A 23 -12.26 -14.50 -23.25
N LEU A 24 -11.70 -15.50 -23.93
CA LEU A 24 -12.01 -15.82 -25.33
C LEU A 24 -13.49 -16.12 -25.54
N SER A 25 -14.15 -16.82 -24.61
CA SER A 25 -15.57 -17.16 -24.74
C SER A 25 -16.48 -15.94 -24.89
N GLU A 26 -16.08 -14.80 -24.32
CA GLU A 26 -16.82 -13.53 -24.38
C GLU A 26 -16.25 -12.58 -25.45
N LEU A 27 -14.92 -12.54 -25.62
CA LEU A 27 -14.27 -11.64 -26.56
C LEU A 27 -14.60 -11.99 -28.02
N GLU A 28 -14.73 -13.28 -28.35
CA GLU A 28 -15.12 -13.77 -29.68
C GLU A 28 -16.53 -13.37 -30.10
N GLN A 29 -17.38 -12.98 -29.15
CA GLN A 29 -18.71 -12.44 -29.43
C GLN A 29 -18.65 -10.96 -29.85
N LEU A 30 -17.55 -10.26 -29.53
CA LEU A 30 -17.38 -8.83 -29.76
C LEU A 30 -16.48 -8.51 -30.96
N VAL A 31 -15.44 -9.33 -31.18
CA VAL A 31 -14.44 -9.13 -32.23
C VAL A 31 -14.08 -10.47 -32.90
N ALA A 32 -13.59 -10.43 -34.14
CA ALA A 32 -13.12 -11.63 -34.83
C ALA A 32 -11.73 -12.01 -34.30
N VAL A 33 -11.63 -13.13 -33.58
CA VAL A 33 -10.39 -13.60 -32.95
C VAL A 33 -9.83 -14.81 -33.69
N THR A 34 -8.51 -14.79 -33.93
CA THR A 34 -7.74 -15.98 -34.33
C THR A 34 -6.81 -16.38 -33.19
N ARG A 35 -6.97 -17.59 -32.67
CA ARG A 35 -6.19 -18.13 -31.55
C ARG A 35 -4.84 -18.62 -32.01
N VAL A 36 -3.77 -18.17 -31.34
CA VAL A 36 -2.38 -18.62 -31.59
C VAL A 36 -1.83 -19.18 -30.27
N ALA A 37 -1.87 -20.51 -30.13
CA ALA A 37 -1.52 -21.22 -28.89
C ALA A 37 -0.09 -21.77 -28.84
N ALA A 38 0.70 -21.58 -29.89
CA ALA A 38 2.09 -21.97 -30.00
C ALA A 38 2.83 -21.05 -30.98
N ALA A 39 4.15 -21.13 -31.01
CA ALA A 39 4.96 -20.37 -31.96
C ALA A 39 4.53 -20.67 -33.41
N PRO A 40 4.04 -19.66 -34.15
CA PRO A 40 3.58 -19.88 -35.51
C PRO A 40 4.79 -20.02 -36.47
N THR A 41 4.71 -20.96 -37.41
CA THR A 41 5.71 -21.11 -38.49
C THR A 41 5.50 -20.09 -39.61
N ASP A 42 4.21 -19.79 -39.92
CA ASP A 42 3.81 -18.92 -41.03
C ASP A 42 2.73 -17.93 -40.50
N PHE A 43 3.18 -16.85 -39.84
CA PHE A 43 2.28 -15.81 -39.35
C PHE A 43 2.35 -14.58 -40.25
N ASP A 44 1.24 -14.27 -40.90
CA ASP A 44 1.05 -13.04 -41.66
C ASP A 44 0.33 -11.98 -40.83
N ALA A 45 1.07 -11.05 -40.26
CA ALA A 45 0.55 -9.97 -39.47
C ALA A 45 -0.41 -9.03 -40.22
N SER A 46 -0.33 -8.97 -41.56
CA SER A 46 -1.21 -8.12 -42.40
C SER A 46 -2.67 -8.56 -42.41
N LEU A 47 -2.95 -9.81 -42.03
CA LEU A 47 -4.28 -10.35 -41.94
C LEU A 47 -5.07 -9.84 -40.72
N PHE A 48 -4.40 -9.19 -39.79
CA PHE A 48 -4.96 -8.73 -38.52
C PHE A 48 -4.86 -7.24 -38.36
N ASP A 49 -5.84 -6.67 -37.66
CA ASP A 49 -5.85 -5.25 -37.34
C ASP A 49 -4.99 -4.99 -36.11
N ILE A 50 -4.89 -5.95 -35.20
CA ILE A 50 -4.06 -5.90 -33.99
C ILE A 50 -3.73 -7.32 -33.47
N ALA A 51 -2.58 -7.44 -32.80
CA ALA A 51 -2.21 -8.62 -32.02
C ALA A 51 -2.35 -8.35 -30.51
N LEU A 52 -2.80 -9.35 -29.75
CA LEU A 52 -2.97 -9.34 -28.32
C LEU A 52 -2.17 -10.48 -27.69
N TYR A 53 -1.26 -10.16 -26.79
CA TYR A 53 -0.29 -11.10 -26.21
C TYR A 53 -0.57 -11.27 -24.70
N GLN A 54 -0.88 -12.49 -24.26
CA GLN A 54 -0.98 -12.82 -22.84
C GLN A 54 0.42 -13.18 -22.32
N ILE A 55 0.99 -12.36 -21.44
CA ILE A 55 2.35 -12.52 -20.95
C ILE A 55 2.34 -12.87 -19.46
N GLY A 56 2.98 -13.98 -19.12
CA GLY A 56 3.27 -14.43 -17.76
C GLY A 56 4.75 -14.78 -17.61
N ASN A 57 5.21 -14.92 -16.39
CA ASN A 57 6.63 -15.08 -16.03
C ASN A 57 7.05 -16.57 -15.96
N ASN A 58 6.77 -17.34 -17.02
CA ASN A 58 7.16 -18.75 -17.10
C ASN A 58 7.39 -19.17 -18.58
N PRO A 59 8.05 -20.32 -18.84
CA PRO A 59 8.44 -20.76 -20.17
C PRO A 59 7.30 -20.91 -21.20
N ASP A 60 6.08 -21.18 -20.74
CA ASP A 60 4.92 -21.36 -21.63
C ASP A 60 4.58 -20.09 -22.41
N HIS A 61 5.03 -18.94 -21.93
CA HIS A 61 4.82 -17.62 -22.54
C HIS A 61 5.98 -17.15 -23.44
N ALA A 62 7.04 -17.97 -23.63
CA ALA A 62 8.19 -17.59 -24.44
C ALA A 62 7.80 -17.21 -25.88
N PHE A 63 6.91 -18.00 -26.51
CA PHE A 63 6.45 -17.71 -27.86
C PHE A 63 5.60 -16.43 -27.96
N CYS A 64 4.82 -16.09 -26.91
CA CYS A 64 4.09 -14.83 -26.86
C CYS A 64 5.04 -13.63 -26.74
N TYR A 65 6.07 -13.74 -25.88
CA TYR A 65 7.10 -12.73 -25.70
C TYR A 65 7.89 -12.47 -26.97
N GLU A 66 8.40 -13.54 -27.61
CA GLU A 66 9.15 -13.47 -28.85
C GLU A 66 8.29 -12.90 -30.01
N ALA A 67 7.00 -13.30 -30.09
CA ALA A 67 6.07 -12.79 -31.08
C ALA A 67 5.75 -11.30 -30.86
N ALA A 68 5.59 -10.86 -29.63
CA ALA A 68 5.30 -9.46 -29.29
C ALA A 68 6.44 -8.51 -29.71
N GLN A 69 7.69 -8.98 -29.62
CA GLN A 69 8.85 -8.20 -30.10
C GLN A 69 8.91 -8.14 -31.64
N ARG A 70 8.50 -9.19 -32.32
CA ARG A 70 8.53 -9.26 -33.78
C ARG A 70 7.35 -8.54 -34.43
N TRP A 71 6.17 -8.61 -33.84
CA TRP A 71 4.94 -8.02 -34.36
C TRP A 71 4.28 -7.15 -33.28
N PRO A 72 4.58 -5.84 -33.26
CA PRO A 72 4.07 -4.93 -32.23
C PRO A 72 2.55 -4.95 -32.08
N GLY A 73 2.06 -5.15 -30.85
CA GLY A 73 0.65 -5.24 -30.53
C GLY A 73 0.33 -4.78 -29.12
N VAL A 74 -0.80 -5.21 -28.58
CA VAL A 74 -1.18 -4.97 -27.18
C VAL A 74 -0.68 -6.12 -26.31
N VAL A 75 -0.01 -5.78 -25.22
CA VAL A 75 0.54 -6.74 -24.25
C VAL A 75 -0.35 -6.74 -23.00
N VAL A 76 -0.75 -7.92 -22.54
CA VAL A 76 -1.40 -8.12 -21.24
C VAL A 76 -0.37 -8.64 -20.26
N LEU A 77 -0.11 -7.88 -19.20
CA LEU A 77 0.81 -8.28 -18.15
C LEU A 77 0.01 -8.84 -16.96
N HIS A 78 0.15 -10.14 -16.70
CA HIS A 78 -0.46 -10.79 -15.53
C HIS A 78 0.30 -10.57 -14.24
N GLU A 79 1.53 -10.10 -14.33
CA GLU A 79 2.44 -9.74 -13.24
C GLU A 79 3.45 -8.69 -13.74
N ALA A 80 4.07 -7.97 -12.81
CA ALA A 80 4.99 -6.88 -13.12
C ALA A 80 6.46 -7.33 -13.17
N ASN A 81 6.73 -8.59 -13.46
CA ASN A 81 8.06 -9.16 -13.50
C ASN A 81 8.14 -10.29 -14.52
N LEU A 82 9.16 -10.26 -15.38
CA LEU A 82 9.40 -11.27 -16.40
C LEU A 82 10.77 -11.96 -16.27
N HIS A 83 11.45 -11.77 -15.15
CA HIS A 83 12.83 -12.23 -14.98
C HIS A 83 12.97 -13.75 -15.13
N HIS A 84 12.01 -14.53 -14.59
CA HIS A 84 12.04 -15.99 -14.78
C HIS A 84 11.85 -16.38 -16.25
N LEU A 85 10.94 -15.72 -16.97
CA LEU A 85 10.77 -15.93 -18.41
C LEU A 85 12.05 -15.61 -19.16
N ILE A 86 12.69 -14.47 -18.87
CA ILE A 86 13.94 -14.07 -19.52
C ILE A 86 15.07 -15.06 -19.21
N ALA A 87 15.19 -15.52 -17.96
CA ALA A 87 16.14 -16.55 -17.57
C ALA A 87 15.89 -17.87 -18.33
N ASP A 88 14.64 -18.26 -18.52
CA ASP A 88 14.28 -19.46 -19.30
C ASP A 88 14.67 -19.37 -20.77
N ILE A 89 14.45 -18.23 -21.43
CA ILE A 89 14.77 -18.05 -22.85
C ILE A 89 16.24 -17.73 -23.11
N THR A 90 17.01 -17.45 -22.07
CA THR A 90 18.46 -17.14 -22.14
C THR A 90 19.31 -18.17 -21.41
N ILE A 91 19.42 -18.10 -20.08
CA ILE A 91 20.32 -18.94 -19.26
C ILE A 91 20.06 -20.43 -19.47
N ARG A 92 18.81 -20.86 -19.47
CA ARG A 92 18.44 -22.27 -19.64
C ARG A 92 18.71 -22.80 -21.05
N ARG A 93 18.77 -21.89 -22.05
CA ARG A 93 19.20 -22.21 -23.43
C ARG A 93 20.71 -22.08 -23.61
N GLY A 94 21.47 -21.71 -22.57
CA GLY A 94 22.92 -21.54 -22.60
C GLY A 94 23.39 -20.18 -23.09
N ASP A 95 22.50 -19.24 -23.39
CA ASP A 95 22.81 -17.87 -23.81
C ASP A 95 23.04 -16.95 -22.62
N TRP A 96 24.20 -17.07 -21.96
CA TRP A 96 24.60 -16.23 -20.84
C TRP A 96 24.85 -14.78 -21.22
N ASP A 97 25.42 -14.55 -22.41
CA ASP A 97 25.63 -13.20 -22.92
C ASP A 97 24.32 -12.51 -23.25
N GLY A 98 23.33 -13.27 -23.75
CA GLY A 98 21.96 -12.81 -23.92
C GLY A 98 21.34 -12.35 -22.61
N TYR A 99 21.49 -13.14 -21.56
CA TYR A 99 20.99 -12.77 -20.23
C TYR A 99 21.62 -11.46 -19.73
N LEU A 100 22.94 -11.33 -19.83
CA LEU A 100 23.63 -10.10 -19.39
C LEU A 100 23.18 -8.87 -20.18
N ARG A 101 22.94 -9.02 -21.50
CA ARG A 101 22.39 -7.93 -22.33
C ARG A 101 20.98 -7.51 -21.86
N GLU A 102 20.12 -8.47 -21.50
CA GLU A 102 18.80 -8.16 -20.98
C GLU A 102 18.85 -7.45 -19.61
N VAL A 103 19.75 -7.90 -18.72
CA VAL A 103 19.99 -7.25 -17.41
C VAL A 103 20.48 -5.82 -17.60
N GLU A 104 21.47 -5.59 -18.46
CA GLU A 104 21.98 -4.25 -18.74
C GLU A 104 20.89 -3.33 -19.31
N HIS A 105 20.07 -3.87 -20.21
CA HIS A 105 19.01 -3.12 -20.86
C HIS A 105 17.92 -2.67 -19.87
N ASP A 106 17.55 -3.52 -18.93
CA ASP A 106 16.48 -3.23 -17.96
C ASP A 106 16.98 -2.47 -16.73
N GLY A 107 18.13 -2.89 -16.16
CA GLY A 107 18.64 -2.40 -14.88
C GLY A 107 19.91 -1.55 -14.93
N GLY A 108 20.49 -1.36 -16.12
CA GLY A 108 21.71 -0.58 -16.28
C GLY A 108 22.99 -1.27 -15.77
N LEU A 109 24.05 -0.47 -15.56
CA LEU A 109 25.38 -0.99 -15.22
C LEU A 109 25.44 -1.64 -13.85
N ASP A 110 24.73 -1.12 -12.85
CA ASP A 110 24.75 -1.66 -11.48
C ASP A 110 24.14 -3.07 -11.44
N ALA A 111 23.01 -3.28 -12.11
CA ALA A 111 22.39 -4.60 -12.25
C ALA A 111 23.29 -5.56 -13.05
N LEU A 112 23.97 -5.05 -14.09
CA LEU A 112 24.88 -5.83 -14.90
C LEU A 112 26.08 -6.34 -14.09
N ASP A 113 26.67 -5.52 -13.22
CA ASP A 113 27.83 -5.92 -12.41
C ASP A 113 27.42 -6.99 -11.39
N PHE A 114 26.23 -6.87 -10.78
CA PHE A 114 25.67 -7.92 -9.92
C PHE A 114 25.45 -9.23 -10.70
N ALA A 115 24.88 -9.16 -11.90
CA ALA A 115 24.62 -10.32 -12.74
C ALA A 115 25.91 -10.99 -13.24
N ARG A 116 26.94 -10.22 -13.59
CA ARG A 116 28.28 -10.75 -13.96
C ARG A 116 28.90 -11.55 -12.81
N ASP A 117 28.78 -11.08 -11.58
CA ASP A 117 29.27 -11.83 -10.41
C ASP A 117 28.51 -13.14 -10.25
N TYR A 118 27.17 -13.13 -10.40
CA TYR A 118 26.36 -14.34 -10.43
C TYR A 118 26.81 -15.33 -11.52
N VAL A 119 26.97 -14.87 -12.75
CA VAL A 119 27.38 -15.70 -13.89
C VAL A 119 28.77 -16.32 -13.63
N ARG A 120 29.69 -15.53 -13.04
CA ARG A 120 31.08 -15.96 -12.76
C ARG A 120 31.16 -16.96 -11.59
N THR A 121 30.43 -16.70 -10.51
CA THR A 121 30.61 -17.43 -9.26
C THR A 121 29.58 -18.54 -9.06
N ARG A 122 28.38 -18.40 -9.63
CA ARG A 122 27.19 -19.27 -9.41
C ARG A 122 26.82 -19.44 -7.93
N GLN A 123 27.32 -18.57 -7.06
CA GLN A 123 27.10 -18.65 -5.59
C GLN A 123 25.86 -17.89 -5.14
N ARG A 124 25.30 -17.03 -6.02
CA ARG A 124 24.09 -16.26 -5.73
C ARG A 124 23.02 -16.56 -6.77
N ALA A 125 21.76 -16.45 -6.42
CA ALA A 125 20.67 -16.47 -7.40
C ALA A 125 20.60 -15.13 -8.13
N PRO A 126 20.05 -15.07 -9.37
CA PRO A 126 19.66 -13.80 -9.99
C PRO A 126 18.72 -13.01 -9.07
N ASP A 127 18.73 -11.69 -9.17
CA ASP A 127 17.77 -10.85 -8.48
C ASP A 127 16.40 -10.92 -9.17
N TYR A 128 15.70 -12.02 -8.95
CA TYR A 128 14.41 -12.29 -9.58
C TYR A 128 13.31 -11.31 -9.17
N GLU A 129 13.44 -10.64 -8.05
CA GLU A 129 12.42 -9.74 -7.51
C GLU A 129 12.75 -8.27 -7.80
N GLY A 130 14.00 -7.86 -7.62
CA GLY A 130 14.43 -6.48 -7.77
C GLY A 130 14.57 -6.01 -9.21
N LEU A 131 14.70 -6.94 -10.19
CA LEU A 131 14.86 -6.59 -11.61
C LEU A 131 13.68 -7.13 -12.44
N PRO A 132 12.71 -6.28 -12.83
CA PRO A 132 11.47 -6.71 -13.50
C PRO A 132 11.62 -7.25 -14.92
N MET A 133 12.65 -6.87 -15.66
CA MET A 133 12.89 -7.29 -17.07
C MET A 133 11.75 -6.94 -18.03
N LEU A 134 11.16 -5.73 -17.90
CA LEU A 134 10.00 -5.29 -18.67
C LEU A 134 10.35 -4.45 -19.90
N ARG A 135 11.46 -3.69 -19.87
CA ARG A 135 11.72 -2.60 -20.82
C ARG A 135 11.68 -3.06 -22.26
N ARG A 136 12.36 -4.15 -22.61
CA ARG A 136 12.42 -4.64 -23.98
C ARG A 136 11.04 -5.00 -24.53
N LEU A 137 10.17 -5.62 -23.73
CA LEU A 137 8.81 -5.93 -24.15
C LEU A 137 7.99 -4.66 -24.33
N LEU A 138 8.12 -3.70 -23.42
CA LEU A 138 7.38 -2.44 -23.44
C LEU A 138 7.77 -1.55 -24.63
N GLU A 139 9.04 -1.55 -25.04
CA GLU A 139 9.51 -0.81 -26.23
C GLU A 139 8.83 -1.26 -27.53
N SER A 140 8.43 -2.53 -27.62
CA SER A 140 7.70 -3.06 -28.77
C SER A 140 6.19 -2.94 -28.64
N ALA A 141 5.64 -2.64 -27.46
CA ALA A 141 4.21 -2.63 -27.21
C ALA A 141 3.53 -1.39 -27.80
N ARG A 142 2.39 -1.59 -28.50
CA ARG A 142 1.51 -0.48 -28.95
C ARG A 142 0.59 0.00 -27.83
N GLY A 143 0.31 -0.85 -26.86
CA GLY A 143 -0.48 -0.57 -25.66
C GLY A 143 -0.33 -1.70 -24.65
N VAL A 144 -0.62 -1.43 -23.40
CA VAL A 144 -0.49 -2.40 -22.30
C VAL A 144 -1.81 -2.52 -21.54
N ILE A 145 -2.24 -3.75 -21.29
CA ILE A 145 -3.33 -4.04 -20.36
C ILE A 145 -2.72 -4.65 -19.10
N VAL A 146 -3.12 -4.14 -17.96
CA VAL A 146 -2.72 -4.62 -16.63
C VAL A 146 -3.95 -4.85 -15.76
N HIS A 147 -3.82 -5.64 -14.68
CA HIS A 147 -4.95 -5.96 -13.82
C HIS A 147 -5.02 -5.13 -12.54
N SER A 148 -4.04 -4.26 -12.30
CA SER A 148 -3.94 -3.43 -11.11
C SER A 148 -3.19 -2.12 -11.39
N ARG A 149 -3.43 -1.13 -10.54
CA ARG A 149 -2.66 0.12 -10.55
C ARG A 149 -1.21 -0.11 -10.11
N TYR A 150 -0.98 -1.09 -9.24
CA TYR A 150 0.37 -1.49 -8.85
C TYR A 150 1.21 -1.88 -10.07
N VAL A 151 0.68 -2.73 -10.96
CA VAL A 151 1.37 -3.11 -12.21
C VAL A 151 1.44 -1.93 -13.18
N GLU A 152 0.40 -1.10 -13.28
CA GLU A 152 0.45 0.14 -14.09
C GLU A 152 1.60 1.04 -13.64
N CYS A 153 1.75 1.30 -12.35
CA CYS A 153 2.85 2.10 -11.81
C CYS A 153 4.22 1.50 -12.17
N THR A 154 4.38 0.18 -12.10
CA THR A 154 5.62 -0.49 -12.47
C THR A 154 5.92 -0.35 -13.98
N VAL A 155 4.90 -0.49 -14.83
CA VAL A 155 5.00 -0.26 -16.28
C VAL A 155 5.43 1.18 -16.60
N ARG A 156 4.85 2.16 -15.90
CA ARG A 156 5.23 3.58 -16.03
C ARG A 156 6.66 3.85 -15.57
N LYS A 157 7.05 3.29 -14.41
CA LYS A 157 8.44 3.37 -13.91
C LYS A 157 9.46 2.74 -14.86
N ALA A 158 9.08 1.68 -15.58
CA ALA A 158 9.91 1.07 -16.62
C ALA A 158 10.02 1.95 -17.89
N GLY A 159 9.39 3.13 -17.93
CA GLY A 159 9.52 4.12 -19.01
C GLY A 159 8.46 4.02 -20.11
N PHE A 160 7.41 3.22 -19.97
CA PHE A 160 6.38 3.12 -21.00
C PHE A 160 5.46 4.34 -20.99
N ALA A 161 5.55 5.17 -22.04
CA ALA A 161 4.72 6.38 -22.22
C ALA A 161 3.43 6.12 -23.03
N GLY A 162 3.27 4.92 -23.61
CA GLY A 162 2.12 4.55 -24.45
C GLY A 162 0.82 4.36 -23.65
N PRO A 163 -0.28 4.00 -24.33
CA PRO A 163 -1.56 3.72 -23.71
C PRO A 163 -1.51 2.53 -22.75
N VAL A 164 -2.03 2.72 -21.51
CA VAL A 164 -2.20 1.64 -20.53
C VAL A 164 -3.67 1.59 -20.10
N ALA A 165 -4.25 0.40 -20.06
CA ALA A 165 -5.57 0.16 -19.50
C ALA A 165 -5.46 -0.73 -18.25
N VAL A 166 -6.05 -0.27 -17.14
CA VAL A 166 -6.23 -1.10 -15.94
C VAL A 166 -7.58 -1.79 -16.06
N ILE A 167 -7.56 -3.08 -16.40
CA ILE A 167 -8.76 -3.91 -16.55
C ILE A 167 -8.70 -5.01 -15.49
N PRO A 168 -9.66 -5.08 -14.55
CA PRO A 168 -9.64 -6.09 -13.50
C PRO A 168 -9.56 -7.51 -14.05
N HIS A 169 -8.94 -8.40 -13.29
CA HIS A 169 -8.94 -9.82 -13.60
C HIS A 169 -10.40 -10.37 -13.60
N GLY A 170 -10.77 -11.12 -14.61
CA GLY A 170 -12.11 -11.70 -14.72
C GLY A 170 -12.41 -12.69 -13.59
N ALA A 171 -13.65 -12.73 -13.14
CA ALA A 171 -14.10 -13.61 -12.08
C ALA A 171 -15.07 -14.67 -12.59
N TRP A 172 -14.92 -15.88 -12.07
CA TRP A 172 -15.88 -16.95 -12.29
C TRP A 172 -17.01 -16.85 -11.25
N LEU A 173 -18.26 -16.83 -11.74
CA LEU A 173 -19.46 -16.81 -10.92
C LEU A 173 -20.15 -18.18 -11.06
N PRO A 174 -19.58 -19.25 -10.46
CA PRO A 174 -20.14 -20.59 -10.64
C PRO A 174 -21.50 -20.69 -9.98
N GLU A 175 -22.35 -21.53 -10.54
CA GLU A 175 -23.55 -21.98 -9.86
C GLU A 175 -23.17 -22.63 -8.52
N ARG A 176 -24.12 -22.65 -7.56
CA ARG A 176 -23.85 -23.17 -6.22
C ARG A 176 -23.37 -24.61 -6.31
N GLN A 177 -22.10 -24.84 -6.01
CA GLN A 177 -21.53 -26.17 -5.86
C GLN A 177 -22.14 -26.88 -4.65
N ASN A 178 -22.19 -28.20 -4.68
CA ASN A 178 -22.70 -29.00 -3.57
C ASN A 178 -21.70 -29.04 -2.39
N ARG A 179 -21.71 -27.99 -1.57
CA ARG A 179 -20.87 -27.83 -0.36
C ARG A 179 -20.89 -29.10 0.52
N LEU A 180 -22.06 -29.67 0.76
CA LEU A 180 -22.21 -30.80 1.68
C LEU A 180 -21.53 -32.06 1.16
N SER A 181 -21.64 -32.37 -0.14
CA SER A 181 -20.98 -33.52 -0.75
C SER A 181 -19.45 -33.51 -0.52
N TYR A 182 -18.81 -32.34 -0.70
CA TYR A 182 -17.37 -32.22 -0.51
C TYR A 182 -16.96 -32.22 0.99
N ARG A 183 -17.83 -31.75 1.89
CA ARG A 183 -17.61 -31.88 3.33
C ARG A 183 -17.68 -33.35 3.74
N HIS A 184 -18.64 -34.13 3.24
CA HIS A 184 -18.71 -35.57 3.48
C HIS A 184 -17.48 -36.32 2.95
N ARG A 185 -16.96 -35.95 1.76
CA ARG A 185 -15.69 -36.53 1.25
C ARG A 185 -14.52 -36.25 2.18
N LEU A 186 -14.52 -35.15 2.89
CA LEU A 186 -13.53 -34.79 3.89
C LEU A 186 -13.80 -35.44 5.26
N GLY A 187 -14.94 -36.09 5.46
CA GLY A 187 -15.37 -36.64 6.75
C GLY A 187 -15.77 -35.55 7.75
N LEU A 188 -16.28 -34.42 7.28
CA LEU A 188 -16.64 -33.27 8.10
C LEU A 188 -18.14 -33.06 8.09
N ASP A 189 -18.69 -32.79 9.27
CA ASP A 189 -20.06 -32.33 9.46
C ASP A 189 -20.22 -30.87 8.97
N GLU A 190 -21.47 -30.45 8.74
CA GLU A 190 -21.78 -29.10 8.25
C GLU A 190 -21.30 -28.00 9.19
N ALA A 191 -21.34 -28.23 10.50
CA ALA A 191 -20.99 -27.25 11.53
C ALA A 191 -19.49 -27.10 11.77
N VAL A 192 -18.64 -28.03 11.30
CA VAL A 192 -17.18 -27.98 11.51
C VAL A 192 -16.59 -26.81 10.72
N PRO A 193 -15.92 -25.83 11.37
CA PRO A 193 -15.29 -24.73 10.66
C PRO A 193 -14.16 -25.22 9.74
N LEU A 194 -14.19 -24.79 8.46
CA LEU A 194 -13.23 -25.23 7.46
C LEU A 194 -12.55 -24.04 6.78
N ILE A 195 -11.22 -24.00 6.92
CA ILE A 195 -10.36 -23.01 6.28
C ILE A 195 -9.67 -23.65 5.08
N GLY A 196 -9.52 -22.93 3.97
CA GLY A 196 -8.88 -23.46 2.76
C GLY A 196 -7.73 -22.59 2.28
N VAL A 197 -6.63 -23.23 1.85
CA VAL A 197 -5.53 -22.64 1.10
C VAL A 197 -5.42 -23.36 -0.24
N PHE A 198 -5.36 -22.61 -1.36
CA PHE A 198 -5.53 -23.18 -2.68
C PHE A 198 -4.45 -22.78 -3.69
N GLY A 199 -4.25 -23.65 -4.71
CA GLY A 199 -3.31 -23.51 -5.83
C GLY A 199 -1.91 -23.97 -5.45
N HIS A 200 -0.96 -23.89 -6.37
CA HIS A 200 0.41 -24.38 -6.15
C HIS A 200 1.01 -23.78 -4.86
N LEU A 201 1.34 -24.63 -3.89
CA LEU A 201 1.77 -24.25 -2.53
C LEU A 201 3.26 -23.89 -2.54
N LYS A 202 3.57 -22.67 -2.93
CA LYS A 202 4.92 -22.09 -3.00
C LYS A 202 5.25 -21.31 -1.73
N PRO A 203 6.55 -21.05 -1.41
CA PRO A 203 6.96 -20.31 -0.23
C PRO A 203 6.27 -18.94 -0.07
N TYR A 204 6.18 -18.17 -1.16
CA TYR A 204 5.55 -16.85 -1.15
C TYR A 204 4.05 -16.83 -0.79
N LYS A 205 3.40 -18.01 -0.73
CA LYS A 205 1.99 -18.14 -0.28
C LYS A 205 1.82 -18.17 1.23
N ARG A 206 2.86 -17.93 1.98
CA ARG A 206 2.81 -17.80 3.45
C ARG A 206 2.21 -19.03 4.14
N ILE A 207 2.60 -20.23 3.68
CA ILE A 207 2.07 -21.49 4.22
C ILE A 207 2.45 -21.68 5.69
N ALA A 208 3.70 -21.35 6.06
CA ALA A 208 4.18 -21.48 7.44
C ALA A 208 3.41 -20.54 8.38
N GLU A 209 3.15 -19.30 7.98
CA GLU A 209 2.38 -18.31 8.72
C GLU A 209 0.92 -18.76 8.88
N SER A 210 0.32 -19.30 7.82
CA SER A 210 -1.03 -19.87 7.86
C SER A 210 -1.13 -21.04 8.86
N LEU A 211 -0.12 -21.90 8.90
CA LEU A 211 -0.07 -23.03 9.84
C LEU A 211 0.17 -22.56 11.29
N ARG A 212 1.02 -21.55 11.52
CA ARG A 212 1.20 -20.98 12.87
C ARG A 212 -0.08 -20.29 13.39
N ALA A 213 -0.78 -19.56 12.52
CA ALA A 213 -2.08 -19.01 12.89
C ALA A 213 -3.11 -20.11 13.19
N MET A 214 -3.12 -21.21 12.40
CA MET A 214 -3.97 -22.38 12.66
C MET A 214 -3.63 -23.05 13.98
N GLN A 215 -2.34 -23.15 14.36
CA GLN A 215 -1.92 -23.71 15.66
C GLN A 215 -2.51 -22.92 16.83
N ARG A 216 -2.59 -21.60 16.70
CA ARG A 216 -3.21 -20.74 17.70
C ARG A 216 -4.73 -20.91 17.70
N LEU A 217 -5.34 -20.96 16.52
CA LEU A 217 -6.77 -21.08 16.37
C LEU A 217 -7.34 -22.35 17.01
N VAL A 218 -6.70 -23.49 16.81
CA VAL A 218 -7.19 -24.78 17.39
C VAL A 218 -7.11 -24.85 18.90
N ARG A 219 -6.38 -23.95 19.57
CA ARG A 219 -6.40 -23.83 21.04
C ARG A 219 -7.67 -23.15 21.53
N VAL A 220 -8.30 -22.33 20.71
CA VAL A 220 -9.53 -21.58 21.02
C VAL A 220 -10.74 -22.27 20.40
N ILE A 221 -10.59 -22.83 19.19
CA ILE A 221 -11.65 -23.51 18.44
C ILE A 221 -11.13 -24.92 18.01
N PRO A 222 -11.14 -25.92 18.90
CA PRO A 222 -10.52 -27.24 18.66
C PRO A 222 -11.16 -28.03 17.51
N GLU A 223 -12.37 -27.73 17.12
CA GLU A 223 -13.07 -28.36 15.97
C GLU A 223 -12.62 -27.80 14.60
N ALA A 224 -11.97 -26.65 14.55
CA ALA A 224 -11.55 -26.03 13.30
C ALA A 224 -10.62 -26.94 12.49
N LYS A 225 -10.81 -26.99 11.19
CA LYS A 225 -10.01 -27.78 10.22
C LYS A 225 -9.49 -26.88 9.12
N MET A 226 -8.36 -27.30 8.54
CA MET A 226 -7.76 -26.63 7.39
C MET A 226 -7.44 -27.63 6.29
N ILE A 227 -7.74 -27.27 5.03
CA ILE A 227 -7.31 -28.03 3.86
C ILE A 227 -6.34 -27.20 3.02
N LEU A 228 -5.33 -27.88 2.50
CA LEU A 228 -4.35 -27.34 1.56
C LEU A 228 -4.55 -28.07 0.23
N VAL A 229 -5.01 -27.36 -0.80
CA VAL A 229 -5.40 -27.94 -2.10
C VAL A 229 -4.47 -27.43 -3.19
N GLY A 230 -3.60 -28.30 -3.68
CA GLY A 230 -2.63 -28.01 -4.73
C GLY A 230 -1.33 -28.77 -4.56
N GLU A 231 -0.51 -28.71 -5.57
CA GLU A 231 0.83 -29.30 -5.56
C GLU A 231 1.74 -28.53 -4.59
N VAL A 232 2.50 -29.26 -3.77
CA VAL A 232 3.45 -28.69 -2.81
C VAL A 232 4.79 -28.48 -3.49
N HIS A 233 5.30 -27.25 -3.46
CA HIS A 233 6.62 -26.94 -3.98
C HIS A 233 7.71 -27.58 -3.09
N PRO A 234 8.80 -28.13 -3.67
CA PRO A 234 9.85 -28.81 -2.91
C PRO A 234 10.49 -27.98 -1.78
N GLU A 235 10.51 -26.66 -1.92
CA GLU A 235 11.05 -25.75 -0.90
C GLU A 235 10.11 -25.54 0.30
N VAL A 236 8.87 -26.03 0.23
CA VAL A 236 7.92 -25.94 1.35
C VAL A 236 7.99 -27.25 2.15
N PRO A 237 8.59 -27.24 3.34
CA PRO A 237 8.73 -28.46 4.16
C PRO A 237 7.41 -28.75 4.90
N LEU A 238 6.31 -28.97 4.14
CA LEU A 238 4.94 -28.97 4.64
C LEU A 238 4.72 -30.00 5.74
N GLU A 239 5.14 -31.26 5.55
CA GLU A 239 4.98 -32.34 6.53
C GLU A 239 5.71 -32.01 7.84
N SER A 240 6.97 -31.56 7.74
CA SER A 240 7.77 -31.16 8.90
C SER A 240 7.14 -29.98 9.66
N LEU A 241 6.53 -29.01 8.95
CA LEU A 241 5.80 -27.90 9.59
C LEU A 241 4.55 -28.40 10.31
N ILE A 242 3.74 -29.26 9.69
CA ILE A 242 2.54 -29.84 10.32
C ILE A 242 2.93 -30.64 11.57
N ASP A 243 4.00 -31.42 11.51
CA ASP A 243 4.49 -32.23 12.62
C ASP A 243 5.02 -31.37 13.77
N SER A 244 5.88 -30.42 13.48
CA SER A 244 6.47 -29.53 14.50
C SER A 244 5.42 -28.69 15.23
N LEU A 245 4.36 -28.29 14.53
CA LEU A 245 3.24 -27.52 15.07
C LEU A 245 2.14 -28.42 15.69
N ARG A 246 2.26 -29.75 15.60
CA ARG A 246 1.28 -30.74 16.09
C ARG A 246 -0.11 -30.55 15.46
N LEU A 247 -0.14 -30.33 14.16
CA LEU A 247 -1.38 -30.01 13.42
C LEU A 247 -1.95 -31.19 12.64
N GLN A 248 -1.42 -32.42 12.78
CA GLN A 248 -1.88 -33.62 12.05
C GLN A 248 -3.40 -33.87 12.17
N PRO A 249 -4.05 -33.63 13.35
CA PRO A 249 -5.50 -33.83 13.46
C PRO A 249 -6.33 -32.70 12.81
N TYR A 250 -5.71 -31.59 12.45
CA TYR A 250 -6.39 -30.36 12.07
C TYR A 250 -6.16 -29.95 10.62
N VAL A 251 -5.03 -30.34 10.04
CA VAL A 251 -4.60 -29.91 8.70
C VAL A 251 -4.48 -31.11 7.76
N ARG A 252 -5.05 -30.99 6.56
CA ARG A 252 -4.99 -32.03 5.54
C ARG A 252 -4.53 -31.46 4.21
N ALA A 253 -3.44 -31.98 3.68
CA ALA A 253 -2.99 -31.72 2.32
C ALA A 253 -3.68 -32.68 1.33
N LEU A 254 -4.32 -32.14 0.29
CA LEU A 254 -5.08 -32.91 -0.69
C LEU A 254 -4.33 -33.12 -2.01
N GLY A 255 -3.18 -32.43 -2.18
CA GLY A 255 -2.44 -32.47 -3.43
C GLY A 255 -3.14 -31.78 -4.59
N HIS A 256 -2.70 -32.07 -5.80
CA HIS A 256 -3.29 -31.52 -7.02
C HIS A 256 -4.72 -32.06 -7.22
N SER A 257 -5.64 -31.16 -7.57
CA SER A 257 -7.03 -31.47 -7.84
C SER A 257 -7.47 -30.92 -9.19
N GLY A 258 -8.28 -31.68 -9.94
CA GLY A 258 -8.93 -31.17 -11.15
C GLY A 258 -9.86 -30.01 -10.82
N ILE A 259 -10.22 -29.19 -11.82
CA ILE A 259 -10.97 -27.96 -11.63
C ILE A 259 -12.33 -28.14 -10.94
N GLU A 260 -13.02 -29.27 -11.20
CA GLU A 260 -14.30 -29.60 -10.57
C GLU A 260 -14.13 -29.84 -9.07
N ASP A 261 -13.17 -30.70 -8.68
CA ASP A 261 -12.85 -30.98 -7.28
C ASP A 261 -12.28 -29.75 -6.57
N PHE A 262 -11.44 -28.98 -7.26
CA PHE A 262 -10.92 -27.70 -6.76
C PHE A 262 -12.05 -26.74 -6.37
N ASN A 263 -13.02 -26.55 -7.28
CA ASN A 263 -14.20 -25.72 -7.02
C ASN A 263 -15.07 -26.29 -5.91
N GLY A 264 -15.23 -27.61 -5.85
CA GLY A 264 -16.00 -28.28 -4.81
C GLY A 264 -15.39 -28.14 -3.42
N TYR A 265 -14.07 -28.31 -3.28
CA TYR A 265 -13.35 -28.05 -2.02
C TYR A 265 -13.39 -26.57 -1.63
N LEU A 266 -13.27 -25.67 -2.60
CA LEU A 266 -13.41 -24.24 -2.37
C LEU A 266 -14.81 -23.89 -1.83
N ALA A 267 -15.87 -24.49 -2.42
CA ALA A 267 -17.24 -24.34 -1.96
C ALA A 267 -17.45 -24.92 -0.54
N ALA A 268 -16.73 -25.96 -0.15
CA ALA A 268 -16.81 -26.59 1.16
C ALA A 268 -16.26 -25.68 2.29
N CYS A 269 -15.32 -24.77 2.00
CA CYS A 269 -14.70 -23.88 2.97
C CYS A 269 -15.65 -22.78 3.48
N ASP A 270 -15.39 -22.31 4.68
CA ASP A 270 -16.01 -21.13 5.30
C ASP A 270 -15.15 -19.88 5.05
N VAL A 271 -13.84 -20.05 5.16
CA VAL A 271 -12.84 -19.00 4.97
C VAL A 271 -11.76 -19.48 4.03
N VAL A 272 -11.29 -18.62 3.14
CA VAL A 272 -10.19 -18.89 2.21
C VAL A 272 -9.05 -17.95 2.47
N LEU A 273 -7.85 -18.50 2.71
CA LEU A 273 -6.61 -17.75 2.79
C LEU A 273 -5.98 -17.66 1.40
N ASN A 274 -5.69 -16.44 0.94
CA ASN A 274 -5.01 -16.18 -0.31
C ASN A 274 -3.85 -15.20 -0.09
N LEU A 275 -2.89 -15.63 0.73
CA LEU A 275 -1.75 -14.82 1.14
C LEU A 275 -0.65 -14.80 0.07
N ARG A 276 0.11 -13.70 0.02
CA ARG A 276 1.23 -13.46 -0.90
C ARG A 276 2.28 -12.57 -0.27
N HIS A 277 3.52 -13.05 -0.20
CA HIS A 277 4.69 -12.21 0.09
C HIS A 277 5.99 -12.98 -0.19
N PRO A 278 6.93 -12.41 -0.93
CA PRO A 278 6.81 -11.15 -1.69
C PRO A 278 5.81 -11.27 -2.86
N THR A 279 5.45 -10.13 -3.45
CA THR A 279 4.60 -10.07 -4.65
C THR A 279 5.31 -9.34 -5.77
N VAL A 280 5.09 -9.80 -6.98
CA VAL A 280 5.49 -9.12 -8.21
C VAL A 280 4.30 -8.54 -8.97
N GLY A 281 3.19 -8.30 -8.26
CA GLY A 281 1.97 -7.70 -8.81
C GLY A 281 1.03 -8.69 -9.49
N GLU A 282 1.23 -9.99 -9.29
CA GLU A 282 0.35 -11.01 -9.81
C GLU A 282 -1.07 -10.93 -9.24
N THR A 283 -2.08 -11.18 -10.07
CA THR A 283 -3.46 -11.40 -9.62
C THR A 283 -3.70 -12.90 -9.32
N SER A 284 -4.81 -13.21 -8.65
CA SER A 284 -5.09 -14.58 -8.24
C SER A 284 -6.42 -15.09 -8.76
N GLY A 285 -6.38 -15.99 -9.75
CA GLY A 285 -7.57 -16.69 -10.23
C GLY A 285 -8.28 -17.49 -9.13
N THR A 286 -7.55 -18.01 -8.15
CA THR A 286 -8.12 -18.66 -6.95
C THR A 286 -8.94 -17.67 -6.13
N LEU A 287 -8.42 -16.46 -5.91
CA LEU A 287 -9.14 -15.41 -5.18
C LEU A 287 -10.44 -15.04 -5.91
N MET A 288 -10.36 -14.80 -7.23
CA MET A 288 -11.54 -14.46 -8.03
C MET A 288 -12.62 -15.55 -7.98
N ARG A 289 -12.22 -16.83 -7.97
CA ARG A 289 -13.15 -17.96 -7.78
C ARG A 289 -13.76 -17.98 -6.38
N ALA A 290 -12.95 -17.76 -5.34
CA ALA A 290 -13.42 -17.72 -3.95
C ALA A 290 -14.43 -16.59 -3.73
N MET A 291 -14.12 -15.39 -4.20
CA MET A 291 -15.03 -14.25 -4.14
C MET A 291 -16.29 -14.46 -4.96
N GLY A 292 -16.18 -15.03 -6.18
CA GLY A 292 -17.33 -15.38 -7.01
C GLY A 292 -18.26 -16.45 -6.41
N MET A 293 -17.72 -17.30 -5.53
CA MET A 293 -18.50 -18.27 -4.74
C MET A 293 -19.06 -17.68 -3.43
N GLY A 294 -18.83 -16.40 -3.16
CA GLY A 294 -19.28 -15.76 -1.93
C GLY A 294 -18.55 -16.23 -0.68
N LYS A 295 -17.26 -16.55 -0.79
CA LYS A 295 -16.44 -16.95 0.36
C LYS A 295 -15.83 -15.75 1.05
N ALA A 296 -15.76 -15.80 2.39
CA ALA A 296 -14.92 -14.87 3.13
C ALA A 296 -13.46 -15.13 2.78
N VAL A 297 -12.73 -14.08 2.38
CA VAL A 297 -11.34 -14.20 1.96
C VAL A 297 -10.42 -13.33 2.82
N VAL A 298 -9.24 -13.87 3.11
CA VAL A 298 -8.16 -13.16 3.80
C VAL A 298 -6.98 -13.12 2.86
N VAL A 299 -6.43 -11.94 2.63
CA VAL A 299 -5.32 -11.68 1.70
C VAL A 299 -4.18 -10.94 2.40
N SER A 300 -2.97 -10.98 1.85
CA SER A 300 -1.89 -10.10 2.29
C SER A 300 -2.12 -8.67 1.80
N ASP A 301 -1.82 -7.67 2.61
CA ASP A 301 -1.94 -6.26 2.22
C ASP A 301 -0.71 -5.84 1.39
N THR A 302 -0.69 -6.22 0.13
CA THR A 302 0.42 -5.95 -0.79
C THR A 302 -0.01 -6.01 -2.26
N GLY A 303 0.62 -5.19 -3.11
CA GLY A 303 0.42 -5.20 -4.56
C GLY A 303 -1.04 -5.05 -4.97
N TYR A 304 -1.50 -5.92 -5.87
CA TYR A 304 -2.91 -5.98 -6.29
C TYR A 304 -3.90 -6.14 -5.14
N PHE A 305 -3.55 -6.92 -4.10
CA PHE A 305 -4.46 -7.24 -3.02
C PHE A 305 -4.78 -6.04 -2.13
N SER A 306 -3.85 -5.07 -2.02
CA SER A 306 -4.09 -3.80 -1.33
C SER A 306 -5.14 -2.93 -2.02
N GLU A 307 -5.34 -3.09 -3.33
CA GLU A 307 -6.33 -2.33 -4.12
C GLU A 307 -7.76 -2.85 -3.96
N LEU A 308 -7.95 -4.05 -3.43
CA LEU A 308 -9.29 -4.60 -3.21
C LEU A 308 -10.06 -3.78 -2.17
N PRO A 309 -11.38 -3.58 -2.32
CA PRO A 309 -12.17 -2.90 -1.31
C PRO A 309 -12.14 -3.63 0.04
N GLY A 310 -12.05 -2.89 1.15
CA GLY A 310 -11.97 -3.48 2.49
C GLY A 310 -13.24 -4.22 2.93
N GLU A 311 -14.38 -3.93 2.31
CA GLU A 311 -15.64 -4.62 2.57
C GLU A 311 -15.74 -6.01 1.95
N VAL A 312 -14.84 -6.38 1.00
CA VAL A 312 -14.89 -7.68 0.28
C VAL A 312 -13.86 -8.68 0.75
N CYS A 313 -12.84 -8.25 1.50
CA CYS A 313 -11.80 -9.13 2.05
C CYS A 313 -11.16 -8.51 3.30
N LEU A 314 -10.53 -9.35 4.13
CA LEU A 314 -9.63 -8.88 5.19
C LEU A 314 -8.20 -8.90 4.68
N LYS A 315 -7.43 -7.86 5.00
CA LYS A 315 -6.06 -7.67 4.55
C LYS A 315 -5.11 -7.80 5.73
N VAL A 316 -4.16 -8.72 5.63
CA VAL A 316 -3.15 -8.96 6.65
C VAL A 316 -1.93 -8.11 6.35
N PRO A 317 -1.51 -7.21 7.25
CA PRO A 317 -0.29 -6.43 7.07
C PRO A 317 0.94 -7.35 7.11
N LEU A 318 1.98 -6.98 6.35
CA LEU A 318 3.22 -7.76 6.23
C LEU A 318 4.32 -7.22 7.16
N ASP A 319 3.97 -7.02 8.40
CA ASP A 319 4.86 -6.54 9.45
C ASP A 319 5.04 -7.60 10.58
N ALA A 320 5.65 -7.20 11.68
CA ALA A 320 5.86 -8.07 12.82
C ALA A 320 4.56 -8.61 13.46
N GLY A 321 3.41 -8.03 13.13
CA GLY A 321 2.08 -8.45 13.59
C GLY A 321 1.34 -9.40 12.66
N GLU A 322 1.91 -9.79 11.51
CA GLU A 322 1.24 -10.60 10.49
C GLU A 322 0.50 -11.82 11.06
N GLU A 323 1.18 -12.60 11.89
CA GLU A 323 0.61 -13.83 12.48
C GLU A 323 -0.51 -13.53 13.49
N ASP A 324 -0.43 -12.41 14.20
CA ASP A 324 -1.45 -11.96 15.14
C ASP A 324 -2.72 -11.55 14.39
N PHE A 325 -2.58 -10.73 13.36
CA PHE A 325 -3.71 -10.34 12.51
C PHE A 325 -4.36 -11.54 11.83
N LEU A 326 -3.54 -12.45 11.30
CA LEU A 326 -4.06 -13.65 10.65
C LEU A 326 -4.87 -14.52 11.62
N PHE A 327 -4.36 -14.73 12.84
CA PHE A 327 -5.08 -15.43 13.89
C PHE A 327 -6.39 -14.74 14.24
N GLU A 328 -6.38 -13.42 14.49
CA GLU A 328 -7.59 -12.67 14.88
C GLU A 328 -8.64 -12.66 13.77
N TYR A 329 -8.23 -12.52 12.50
CA TYR A 329 -9.15 -12.59 11.37
C TYR A 329 -9.78 -13.98 11.22
N LEU A 330 -9.00 -15.04 11.37
CA LEU A 330 -9.52 -16.39 11.37
C LEU A 330 -10.48 -16.61 12.54
N ASN A 331 -10.10 -16.20 13.75
CA ASN A 331 -10.94 -16.30 14.94
C ASN A 331 -12.25 -15.53 14.76
N LEU A 332 -12.21 -14.31 14.24
CA LEU A 332 -13.40 -13.50 13.94
C LEU A 332 -14.34 -14.22 12.96
N LEU A 333 -13.82 -14.62 11.80
CA LEU A 333 -14.63 -15.20 10.73
C LEU A 333 -15.21 -16.57 11.09
N ILE A 334 -14.49 -17.36 11.85
CA ILE A 334 -14.92 -18.70 12.30
C ILE A 334 -15.91 -18.60 13.47
N SER A 335 -15.63 -17.74 14.46
CA SER A 335 -16.52 -17.55 15.61
C SER A 335 -17.80 -16.80 15.26
N ARG A 336 -17.83 -16.08 14.13
CA ARG A 336 -18.99 -15.30 13.67
C ARG A 336 -19.33 -15.61 12.21
N PRO A 337 -19.93 -16.77 11.91
CA PRO A 337 -20.23 -17.21 10.53
C PRO A 337 -21.10 -16.21 9.76
N THR A 338 -21.96 -15.43 10.45
CA THR A 338 -22.77 -14.37 9.84
C THR A 338 -21.92 -13.23 9.27
N VAL A 339 -20.80 -12.90 9.92
CA VAL A 339 -19.85 -11.89 9.44
C VAL A 339 -19.13 -12.43 8.19
N ALA A 340 -18.66 -13.67 8.24
CA ALA A 340 -18.03 -14.34 7.10
C ALA A 340 -18.98 -14.43 5.89
N ALA A 341 -20.24 -14.84 6.11
CA ALA A 341 -21.25 -14.91 5.06
C ALA A 341 -21.56 -13.54 4.44
N ALA A 342 -21.71 -12.50 5.27
CA ALA A 342 -21.97 -11.15 4.79
C ALA A 342 -20.79 -10.55 3.99
N MET A 343 -19.55 -10.85 4.39
CA MET A 343 -18.36 -10.47 3.63
C MET A 343 -18.31 -11.21 2.28
N GLY A 344 -18.53 -12.52 2.29
CA GLY A 344 -18.55 -13.33 1.09
C GLY A 344 -19.60 -12.87 0.07
N GLU A 345 -20.80 -12.49 0.54
CA GLU A 345 -21.84 -11.97 -0.36
C GLU A 345 -21.43 -10.63 -0.99
N ARG A 346 -20.88 -9.69 -0.19
CA ARG A 346 -20.33 -8.43 -0.73
C ARG A 346 -19.20 -8.69 -1.74
N ALA A 347 -18.34 -9.67 -1.47
CA ALA A 347 -17.29 -10.06 -2.40
C ALA A 347 -17.87 -10.56 -3.72
N ARG A 348 -18.91 -11.40 -3.67
CA ARG A 348 -19.62 -11.91 -4.86
C ARG A 348 -20.30 -10.80 -5.65
N GLU A 349 -21.00 -9.90 -4.98
CA GLU A 349 -21.64 -8.75 -5.62
C GLU A 349 -20.62 -7.84 -6.29
N TRP A 350 -19.49 -7.58 -5.63
CA TRP A 350 -18.42 -6.77 -6.18
C TRP A 350 -17.79 -7.39 -7.43
N VAL A 351 -17.42 -8.68 -7.40
CA VAL A 351 -16.84 -9.33 -8.59
C VAL A 351 -17.86 -9.48 -9.71
N ALA A 352 -19.14 -9.65 -9.41
CA ALA A 352 -20.19 -9.68 -10.43
C ALA A 352 -20.35 -8.32 -11.13
N ARG A 353 -20.20 -7.22 -10.40
CA ARG A 353 -20.32 -5.87 -10.93
C ARG A 353 -19.07 -5.39 -11.66
N GLU A 354 -17.86 -5.72 -11.16
CA GLU A 354 -16.62 -5.15 -11.67
C GLU A 354 -15.78 -6.12 -12.51
N CYS A 355 -15.88 -7.42 -12.26
CA CYS A 355 -14.98 -8.45 -12.77
C CYS A 355 -15.68 -9.52 -13.61
N ALA A 356 -16.98 -9.39 -13.93
CA ALA A 356 -17.69 -10.34 -14.76
C ALA A 356 -17.04 -10.43 -16.16
N TRP A 357 -16.87 -11.65 -16.68
CA TRP A 357 -16.19 -11.90 -17.96
C TRP A 357 -16.76 -11.10 -19.13
N PRO A 358 -18.10 -10.93 -19.31
CA PRO A 358 -18.63 -10.10 -20.38
C PRO A 358 -18.19 -8.63 -20.28
N LEU A 359 -18.10 -8.07 -19.06
CA LEU A 359 -17.64 -6.72 -18.83
C LEU A 359 -16.14 -6.57 -19.09
N VAL A 360 -15.35 -7.55 -18.63
CA VAL A 360 -13.90 -7.59 -18.87
C VAL A 360 -13.63 -7.66 -20.37
N ALA A 361 -14.28 -8.58 -21.09
CA ALA A 361 -14.14 -8.72 -22.54
C ALA A 361 -14.53 -7.44 -23.30
N LYS A 362 -15.59 -6.76 -22.86
CA LYS A 362 -16.00 -5.46 -23.43
C LYS A 362 -14.90 -4.41 -23.27
N ARG A 363 -14.32 -4.27 -22.07
CA ARG A 363 -13.20 -3.35 -21.82
C ARG A 363 -11.96 -3.68 -22.67
N TYR A 364 -11.70 -4.98 -22.89
CA TYR A 364 -10.64 -5.43 -23.81
C TYR A 364 -10.92 -4.99 -25.24
N ALA A 365 -12.13 -5.25 -25.76
CA ALA A 365 -12.51 -4.88 -27.11
C ALA A 365 -12.40 -3.35 -27.32
N GLU A 366 -12.93 -2.56 -26.40
CA GLU A 366 -12.85 -1.08 -26.44
C GLU A 366 -11.39 -0.59 -26.46
N PHE A 367 -10.52 -1.17 -25.64
CA PHE A 367 -9.11 -0.80 -25.64
C PHE A 367 -8.42 -1.19 -26.96
N LEU A 368 -8.64 -2.41 -27.45
CA LEU A 368 -8.08 -2.88 -28.71
C LEU A 368 -8.52 -2.01 -29.89
N GLU A 369 -9.80 -1.61 -29.92
CA GLU A 369 -10.33 -0.71 -30.96
C GLU A 369 -9.67 0.66 -30.90
N SER A 370 -9.46 1.22 -29.70
CA SER A 370 -8.78 2.50 -29.52
C SER A 370 -7.36 2.50 -30.06
N ILE A 371 -6.61 1.41 -29.81
CA ILE A 371 -5.23 1.23 -30.31
C ILE A 371 -5.23 0.96 -31.82
N GLY A 372 -6.14 0.14 -32.34
CA GLY A 372 -6.25 -0.21 -33.74
C GLY A 372 -6.62 0.97 -34.64
N ALA A 373 -7.49 1.86 -34.14
CA ALA A 373 -8.00 3.01 -34.90
C ALA A 373 -7.17 4.32 -34.72
N GLY A 374 -6.15 4.32 -33.88
CA GLY A 374 -5.41 5.53 -33.51
C GLY A 374 -6.24 6.59 -32.78
N LYS A 375 -7.39 6.22 -32.19
CA LYS A 375 -8.27 7.11 -31.46
C LYS A 375 -7.92 7.20 -29.98
N PRO A 376 -8.08 8.37 -29.32
CA PRO A 376 -7.92 8.49 -27.87
C PRO A 376 -8.96 7.63 -27.12
N LEU A 377 -8.54 7.02 -26.00
CA LEU A 377 -9.34 6.14 -25.16
C LEU A 377 -10.61 6.81 -24.63
N PRO A 378 -11.79 6.18 -24.70
CA PRO A 378 -12.93 6.63 -23.93
C PRO A 378 -12.76 6.22 -22.46
N GLY A 379 -12.68 7.21 -21.55
CA GLY A 379 -12.95 7.04 -20.13
C GLY A 379 -11.80 6.70 -19.20
N GLY A 380 -10.54 7.05 -19.52
CA GLY A 380 -9.59 7.40 -18.48
C GLY A 380 -10.03 8.74 -17.88
N ARG A 381 -10.25 8.84 -16.57
CA ARG A 381 -10.35 10.16 -15.92
C ARG A 381 -8.97 10.81 -15.99
N GLY A 382 -8.62 11.29 -17.18
CA GLY A 382 -7.66 12.33 -17.34
C GLY A 382 -8.33 13.61 -16.84
N SER A 383 -7.63 14.35 -16.04
CA SER A 383 -7.92 15.72 -15.68
C SER A 383 -8.55 16.44 -16.88
N ALA A 384 -9.83 16.82 -16.75
CA ALA A 384 -10.50 17.64 -17.72
C ALA A 384 -9.80 19.00 -17.74
N ALA A 385 -9.13 19.29 -18.83
CA ALA A 385 -8.77 20.66 -19.16
C ALA A 385 -10.08 21.45 -19.28
N THR A 386 -10.30 22.37 -18.36
CA THR A 386 -11.33 23.40 -18.46
C THR A 386 -11.04 24.26 -19.67
N PRO A 387 -12.07 24.69 -20.46
CA PRO A 387 -11.85 25.56 -21.59
C PRO A 387 -11.32 26.91 -21.12
N GLU A 388 -10.28 27.37 -21.79
CA GLU A 388 -9.71 28.71 -21.64
C GLU A 388 -10.76 29.76 -21.83
N THR A 389 -11.11 30.46 -20.75
CA THR A 389 -11.67 31.80 -20.78
C THR A 389 -10.50 32.75 -20.64
N GLU A 390 -10.31 33.62 -21.63
CA GLU A 390 -9.28 34.66 -21.61
C GLU A 390 -9.37 35.50 -20.33
N PRO A 391 -8.25 35.68 -19.61
CA PRO A 391 -8.23 36.54 -18.42
C PRO A 391 -8.08 38.01 -18.83
N ARG A 392 -8.94 38.86 -18.26
CA ARG A 392 -8.68 40.30 -18.14
C ARG A 392 -7.41 40.52 -17.30
N PRO A 393 -6.64 41.58 -17.60
CA PRO A 393 -5.39 41.84 -16.90
C PRO A 393 -5.66 42.38 -15.48
N GLU A 394 -5.45 41.61 -14.48
CA GLU A 394 -5.24 42.03 -13.09
C GLU A 394 -3.84 41.60 -12.62
N GLU A 395 -3.23 42.47 -11.89
CA GLU A 395 -1.87 42.53 -11.39
C GLU A 395 -1.25 41.19 -11.02
N ALA A 396 -0.02 40.99 -11.51
CA ALA A 396 0.79 39.79 -11.25
C ALA A 396 1.18 39.67 -9.77
N VAL A 397 0.42 38.92 -9.00
CA VAL A 397 0.92 38.30 -7.78
C VAL A 397 1.68 37.04 -8.23
N VAL A 398 2.98 37.05 -8.03
CA VAL A 398 3.84 35.86 -8.22
C VAL A 398 3.33 34.77 -7.29
N ARG A 399 2.54 33.83 -7.82
CA ARG A 399 2.15 32.63 -7.10
C ARG A 399 3.38 31.71 -7.06
N ALA A 400 3.89 31.44 -5.86
CA ALA A 400 4.88 30.39 -5.64
C ALA A 400 4.35 29.06 -6.22
N ALA A 401 5.24 28.27 -6.79
CA ALA A 401 4.88 26.94 -7.31
C ALA A 401 4.22 26.09 -6.20
N PRO A 402 3.24 25.23 -6.56
CA PRO A 402 2.55 24.41 -5.57
C PRO A 402 3.54 23.60 -4.74
N ILE A 403 3.24 23.43 -3.45
CA ILE A 403 3.97 22.54 -2.55
C ILE A 403 3.47 21.14 -2.90
N ASP A 404 4.32 20.34 -3.53
CA ASP A 404 4.01 18.98 -3.88
C ASP A 404 4.91 17.97 -3.12
N ARG A 405 4.55 16.70 -3.21
CA ARG A 405 5.30 15.61 -2.56
C ARG A 405 6.73 15.50 -3.09
N GLU A 406 6.96 15.77 -4.37
CA GLU A 406 8.29 15.67 -4.98
C GLU A 406 9.24 16.72 -4.41
N TYR A 407 8.74 17.94 -4.18
CA TYR A 407 9.51 18.99 -3.55
C TYR A 407 10.00 18.60 -2.15
N VAL A 408 9.10 18.07 -1.29
CA VAL A 408 9.46 17.62 0.06
C VAL A 408 10.43 16.45 0.02
N LEU A 409 10.21 15.47 -0.84
CA LEU A 409 11.11 14.32 -1.01
C LEU A 409 12.48 14.74 -1.55
N GLY A 410 12.54 15.76 -2.42
CA GLY A 410 13.78 16.30 -2.96
C GLY A 410 14.73 16.83 -1.88
N TRP A 411 14.21 17.40 -0.79
CA TRP A 411 15.00 17.84 0.36
C TRP A 411 15.34 16.71 1.32
N ALA A 412 14.45 15.79 1.53
CA ALA A 412 14.64 14.68 2.47
C ALA A 412 15.66 13.65 1.98
N SER A 413 15.63 13.32 0.68
CA SER A 413 16.50 12.30 0.08
C SER A 413 17.96 12.69 -0.01
N ALA A 414 18.26 13.96 0.19
CA ALA A 414 19.63 14.48 0.14
C ALA A 414 20.39 14.37 1.47
N GLN A 415 19.77 13.89 2.55
CA GLN A 415 20.39 13.92 3.89
C GLN A 415 21.12 12.61 4.22
N ASP A 416 20.42 11.54 4.40
CA ASP A 416 20.94 10.19 4.62
C ASP A 416 19.83 9.16 4.34
N ASP A 417 20.19 7.88 4.31
CA ASP A 417 19.22 6.81 4.04
C ASP A 417 18.09 6.76 5.09
N THR A 418 18.38 7.11 6.35
CA THR A 418 17.41 7.10 7.45
C THR A 418 16.41 8.24 7.31
N GLY A 419 16.88 9.46 7.00
CA GLY A 419 16.04 10.63 6.76
C GLY A 419 15.15 10.48 5.52
N SER A 420 15.68 9.88 4.47
CA SER A 420 14.97 9.58 3.23
C SER A 420 13.81 8.60 3.47
N HIS A 421 14.05 7.50 4.17
CA HIS A 421 13.00 6.51 4.49
C HIS A 421 11.90 7.10 5.38
N TYR A 422 12.29 7.91 6.37
CA TYR A 422 11.32 8.58 7.23
C TYR A 422 10.42 9.53 6.44
N ALA A 423 11.01 10.38 5.60
CA ALA A 423 10.23 11.33 4.81
C ALA A 423 9.30 10.65 3.80
N ALA A 424 9.75 9.57 3.16
CA ALA A 424 8.91 8.79 2.25
C ALA A 424 7.71 8.16 2.98
N ALA A 425 7.93 7.62 4.18
CA ALA A 425 6.87 7.05 5.00
C ALA A 425 5.85 8.10 5.49
N HIS A 426 6.31 9.31 5.81
CA HIS A 426 5.49 10.38 6.38
C HIS A 426 5.14 11.51 5.39
N ILE A 427 5.28 11.28 4.09
CA ILE A 427 5.14 12.32 3.07
C ILE A 427 3.78 13.02 3.10
N ASP A 428 2.70 12.29 3.34
CA ASP A 428 1.35 12.85 3.40
C ASP A 428 1.20 13.79 4.60
N ARG A 429 1.75 13.41 5.76
CA ARG A 429 1.76 14.24 6.95
C ARG A 429 2.60 15.51 6.74
N LEU A 430 3.80 15.37 6.21
CA LEU A 430 4.71 16.50 5.96
C LEU A 430 4.10 17.49 4.95
N THR A 431 3.53 17.01 3.86
CA THR A 431 2.84 17.84 2.86
C THR A 431 1.64 18.54 3.48
N ARG A 432 0.81 17.80 4.24
CA ARG A 432 -0.36 18.35 4.92
C ARG A 432 -0.01 19.41 5.96
N THR A 433 1.10 19.25 6.67
CA THR A 433 1.63 20.25 7.60
C THR A 433 1.93 21.56 6.86
N LEU A 434 2.61 21.50 5.71
CA LEU A 434 2.90 22.66 4.90
C LEU A 434 1.63 23.33 4.33
N GLU A 435 0.65 22.54 3.86
CA GLU A 435 -0.63 23.06 3.37
C GLU A 435 -1.43 23.83 4.44
N LEU A 436 -1.35 23.40 5.69
CA LEU A 436 -2.05 24.02 6.82
C LEU A 436 -1.24 25.16 7.45
N THR A 437 0.04 25.27 7.13
CA THR A 437 0.89 26.36 7.62
C THR A 437 0.50 27.66 6.92
N PRO A 438 0.12 28.71 7.65
CA PRO A 438 -0.22 30.00 7.05
C PRO A 438 0.95 30.58 6.23
N PRO A 439 0.71 31.23 5.10
CA PRO A 439 1.75 31.93 4.38
C PRO A 439 2.28 33.10 5.22
N GLY A 440 3.58 33.33 5.15
CA GLY A 440 4.27 34.45 5.80
C GLY A 440 4.67 35.53 4.81
N GLY A 441 5.17 36.64 5.32
CA GLY A 441 5.82 37.73 4.56
C GLY A 441 7.28 37.87 4.94
N GLN A 442 8.01 38.79 4.26
CA GLN A 442 9.43 39.04 4.49
C GLN A 442 9.75 39.53 5.92
N GLU A 443 8.79 40.15 6.63
CA GLU A 443 8.90 40.59 8.00
C GLU A 443 8.46 39.53 9.03
N ASP A 444 7.97 38.37 8.55
CA ASP A 444 7.46 37.31 9.40
C ASP A 444 8.54 36.30 9.73
N ARG A 445 8.45 35.79 10.97
CA ARG A 445 9.34 34.77 11.52
C ARG A 445 8.55 33.51 11.87
N ILE A 446 9.10 32.36 11.51
CA ILE A 446 8.52 31.07 11.86
C ILE A 446 9.54 30.22 12.63
N LEU A 447 9.04 29.50 13.63
CA LEU A 447 9.81 28.49 14.38
C LEU A 447 9.27 27.09 14.04
N GLU A 448 10.14 26.18 13.64
CA GLU A 448 9.86 24.75 13.52
C GLU A 448 10.51 24.01 14.70
N MET A 449 9.68 23.39 15.54
CA MET A 449 10.14 22.63 16.70
C MET A 449 10.36 21.17 16.34
N GLY A 450 11.41 20.54 16.87
CA GLY A 450 11.79 19.17 16.57
C GLY A 450 12.24 18.93 15.11
N SER A 451 12.86 19.96 14.51
CA SER A 451 13.15 19.97 13.07
C SER A 451 14.26 19.02 12.65
N TYR A 452 13.96 18.19 11.64
CA TYR A 452 14.92 17.40 10.85
C TYR A 452 15.27 18.06 9.51
N LEU A 453 14.85 19.32 9.27
CA LEU A 453 15.03 20.09 8.05
C LEU A 453 14.37 19.47 6.79
N GLN A 454 13.35 18.66 6.93
CA GLN A 454 12.65 18.04 5.80
C GLN A 454 11.66 18.98 5.13
N ILE A 455 10.97 19.83 5.93
CA ILE A 455 10.00 20.82 5.46
C ILE A 455 10.48 22.26 5.68
N THR A 456 11.51 22.46 6.48
CA THR A 456 12.06 23.78 6.85
C THR A 456 12.39 24.66 5.63
N PRO A 457 13.01 24.13 4.55
CA PRO A 457 13.28 24.93 3.36
C PRO A 457 12.02 25.48 2.69
N ALA A 458 10.90 24.73 2.72
CA ALA A 458 9.64 25.15 2.15
C ALA A 458 9.03 26.35 2.88
N LEU A 459 9.28 26.50 4.17
CA LEU A 459 8.77 27.61 4.97
C LEU A 459 9.28 28.96 4.44
N GLN A 460 10.52 29.01 3.95
CA GLN A 460 11.09 30.20 3.33
C GLN A 460 10.73 30.28 1.85
N SER A 461 11.05 29.24 1.07
CA SER A 461 10.99 29.28 -0.40
C SER A 461 9.58 29.21 -0.96
N LYS A 462 8.64 28.54 -0.29
CA LYS A 462 7.26 28.36 -0.75
C LYS A 462 6.25 29.16 0.04
N LEU A 463 6.43 29.30 1.36
CA LEU A 463 5.50 30.00 2.22
C LEU A 463 5.90 31.48 2.49
N GLY A 464 7.10 31.91 2.10
CA GLY A 464 7.51 33.30 2.05
C GLY A 464 7.96 33.91 3.36
N TYR A 465 8.26 33.14 4.41
CA TYR A 465 8.80 33.69 5.66
C TYR A 465 10.19 34.25 5.46
N GLY A 466 10.42 35.46 5.95
CA GLY A 466 11.72 36.13 5.84
C GLY A 466 12.78 35.57 6.77
N GLU A 467 12.40 35.04 7.94
CA GLU A 467 13.29 34.33 8.85
C GLU A 467 12.68 33.00 9.30
N VAL A 468 13.42 31.92 9.10
CA VAL A 468 13.07 30.57 9.55
C VAL A 468 14.05 30.14 10.63
N ARG A 469 13.51 29.72 11.78
CA ARG A 469 14.28 29.18 12.90
C ARG A 469 13.84 27.73 13.12
N ALA A 470 14.81 26.89 13.46
CA ALA A 470 14.56 25.54 13.90
C ALA A 470 15.04 25.34 15.33
N CYS A 471 14.42 24.41 16.07
CA CYS A 471 14.98 23.98 17.35
C CYS A 471 14.94 22.46 17.50
N TYR A 472 15.79 21.96 18.37
CA TYR A 472 15.88 20.54 18.68
C TYR A 472 16.22 20.35 20.17
N PHE A 473 15.97 19.13 20.68
CA PHE A 473 16.33 18.77 22.05
C PHE A 473 17.85 18.85 22.26
N GLY A 474 18.29 19.51 23.32
CA GLY A 474 19.69 19.64 23.69
C GLY A 474 19.92 20.60 24.83
N ARG A 475 21.17 21.01 25.04
CA ARG A 475 21.53 21.90 26.14
C ARG A 475 21.14 23.33 25.82
N LEU A 476 20.45 24.00 26.75
CA LEU A 476 20.01 25.39 26.60
C LEU A 476 21.17 26.33 26.25
N GLY A 477 20.96 27.10 25.19
CA GLY A 477 21.91 28.12 24.70
C GLY A 477 22.94 27.59 23.71
N GLU A 478 23.06 26.31 23.50
CA GLU A 478 23.84 25.75 22.40
C GLU A 478 23.12 25.99 21.08
N LYS A 479 23.89 26.21 20.01
CA LYS A 479 23.40 26.43 18.65
C LYS A 479 24.17 25.55 17.68
N SER A 480 23.47 24.94 16.76
CA SER A 480 24.08 24.32 15.61
C SER A 480 23.63 25.03 14.32
N HIS A 481 24.51 25.07 13.33
CA HIS A 481 24.15 25.50 11.97
C HIS A 481 24.08 24.28 11.09
N LYS A 482 22.91 24.05 10.51
CA LYS A 482 22.72 22.96 9.57
C LYS A 482 22.54 23.52 8.16
N ARG A 483 23.24 22.90 7.21
CA ARG A 483 23.10 23.18 5.79
C ARG A 483 22.58 21.89 5.13
N VAL A 484 21.54 22.01 4.33
CA VAL A 484 20.96 20.91 3.54
C VAL A 484 20.91 21.33 2.09
N ARG A 485 20.97 20.35 1.19
CA ARG A 485 20.90 20.56 -0.25
C ARG A 485 19.84 19.66 -0.83
N SER A 486 18.99 20.17 -1.73
CA SER A 486 18.00 19.37 -2.41
C SER A 486 18.64 18.51 -3.52
N LEU A 487 17.89 17.51 -4.01
CA LEU A 487 18.30 16.73 -5.19
C LEU A 487 18.45 17.59 -6.44
N GLU A 488 17.73 18.70 -6.53
CA GLU A 488 17.83 19.68 -7.62
C GLU A 488 18.99 20.68 -7.46
N GLY A 489 19.72 20.58 -6.34
CA GLY A 489 20.90 21.39 -6.07
C GLY A 489 20.62 22.70 -5.35
N GLU A 490 19.40 22.98 -4.90
CA GLU A 490 19.09 24.11 -4.05
C GLU A 490 19.75 23.95 -2.68
N GLU A 491 20.29 25.03 -2.11
CA GLU A 491 20.90 25.01 -0.77
C GLU A 491 20.04 25.79 0.22
N PHE A 492 19.90 25.25 1.42
CA PHE A 492 19.23 25.92 2.53
C PHE A 492 20.09 25.79 3.79
N GLU A 493 20.21 26.91 4.52
CA GLU A 493 20.97 26.98 5.78
C GLU A 493 20.08 27.56 6.87
N CYS A 494 20.09 26.96 8.03
CA CYS A 494 19.27 27.37 9.15
C CYS A 494 20.05 27.22 10.47
N ALA A 495 19.86 28.17 11.38
CA ALA A 495 20.31 28.05 12.77
C ALA A 495 19.30 27.16 13.53
N VAL A 496 19.81 26.14 14.23
CA VAL A 496 19.05 25.25 15.10
C VAL A 496 19.42 25.56 16.54
N ASP A 497 18.47 26.09 17.30
CA ASP A 497 18.67 26.40 18.73
C ASP A 497 18.37 25.12 19.54
N LEU A 498 19.23 24.81 20.53
CA LEU A 498 19.08 23.62 21.37
C LEU A 498 18.52 24.03 22.74
N PHE A 499 17.46 23.32 23.17
CA PHE A 499 16.87 23.47 24.51
C PHE A 499 15.90 22.32 24.77
N ASP A 500 15.50 22.10 26.02
CA ASP A 500 14.47 21.21 26.43
C ASP A 500 13.11 21.93 26.44
N ALA A 501 12.22 21.59 25.52
CA ALA A 501 10.91 22.23 25.40
C ALA A 501 9.99 22.03 26.61
N GLU A 502 10.27 21.04 27.47
CA GLU A 502 9.47 20.73 28.65
C GLU A 502 9.90 21.49 29.90
N THR A 503 11.19 21.91 29.97
CA THR A 503 11.76 22.45 31.21
C THR A 503 12.40 23.80 31.05
N ASP A 504 12.92 24.14 29.86
CA ASP A 504 13.68 25.37 29.64
C ASP A 504 12.76 26.51 29.19
N THR A 505 13.12 27.74 29.58
CA THR A 505 12.58 28.94 28.94
C THR A 505 13.16 29.03 27.52
N PHE A 506 12.27 29.15 26.54
CA PHE A 506 12.69 29.19 25.13
C PHE A 506 13.62 30.41 24.89
N PRO A 507 14.75 30.22 24.18
CA PRO A 507 15.78 31.27 24.04
C PRO A 507 15.38 32.35 23.02
N TYR A 508 14.10 32.75 23.04
CA TYR A 508 13.55 33.77 22.16
C TYR A 508 12.82 34.84 22.97
N PRO A 509 12.83 36.10 22.48
CA PRO A 509 12.04 37.19 23.09
C PRO A 509 10.54 36.92 23.04
N ASP A 510 9.78 37.59 23.90
CA ASP A 510 8.32 37.61 23.82
C ASP A 510 7.90 38.19 22.47
N GLN A 511 6.83 37.62 21.92
CA GLN A 511 6.19 38.10 20.69
C GLN A 511 7.13 38.15 19.47
N PHE A 512 8.04 37.20 19.37
CA PHE A 512 9.08 37.18 18.33
C PHE A 512 8.58 36.55 17.01
N PHE A 513 7.79 35.47 17.08
CA PHE A 513 7.34 34.72 15.92
C PHE A 513 5.91 35.07 15.50
N SER A 514 5.62 35.04 14.21
CA SER A 514 4.26 35.09 13.66
C SER A 514 3.63 33.71 13.64
N THR A 515 4.43 32.65 13.50
CA THR A 515 3.96 31.25 13.44
C THR A 515 4.94 30.33 14.16
N VAL A 516 4.41 29.30 14.83
CA VAL A 516 5.19 28.20 15.42
C VAL A 516 4.60 26.88 14.95
N LEU A 517 5.45 25.98 14.48
CA LEU A 517 5.13 24.58 14.17
C LEU A 517 5.58 23.70 15.33
N CYS A 518 4.64 23.03 15.99
CA CYS A 518 4.86 22.03 17.04
C CYS A 518 4.31 20.70 16.55
N CYS A 519 5.13 19.98 15.78
CA CYS A 519 4.69 18.80 15.06
C CYS A 519 5.32 17.54 15.67
N GLU A 520 4.51 16.56 16.06
CA GLU A 520 4.95 15.29 16.63
C GLU A 520 5.91 15.50 17.81
N LEU A 521 5.54 16.38 18.73
CA LEU A 521 6.37 16.74 19.87
C LEU A 521 5.67 16.52 21.20
N ILE A 522 4.42 16.97 21.35
CA ILE A 522 3.73 16.98 22.66
C ILE A 522 3.51 15.58 23.24
N GLU A 523 3.43 14.55 22.42
CA GLU A 523 3.32 13.15 22.83
C GLU A 523 4.61 12.61 23.48
N HIS A 524 5.74 13.26 23.28
CA HIS A 524 7.02 12.90 23.88
C HIS A 524 7.26 13.56 25.22
N LEU A 525 6.52 14.63 25.54
CA LEU A 525 6.66 15.36 26.80
C LEU A 525 6.09 14.51 27.96
N ARG A 526 6.89 14.38 29.05
CA ARG A 526 6.61 13.37 30.09
C ARG A 526 5.92 13.94 31.33
N ALA A 527 6.25 15.20 31.66
CA ALA A 527 5.87 15.80 32.92
C ALA A 527 4.99 17.04 32.73
N ASP A 528 5.31 17.93 31.80
CA ASP A 528 4.67 19.24 31.71
C ASP A 528 4.49 19.77 30.29
N PRO A 529 3.57 19.17 29.48
CA PRO A 529 3.30 19.66 28.13
C PRO A 529 2.75 21.08 28.09
N MET A 530 2.10 21.57 29.16
CA MET A 530 1.61 22.95 29.23
C MET A 530 2.74 23.97 29.41
N HIS A 531 3.94 23.57 29.86
CA HIS A 531 5.11 24.45 29.83
C HIS A 531 5.48 24.83 28.38
N ALA A 532 5.60 23.83 27.50
CA ALA A 532 5.90 24.07 26.09
C ALA A 532 4.85 24.97 25.43
N LEU A 533 3.55 24.72 25.69
CA LEU A 533 2.48 25.54 25.13
C LEU A 533 2.45 26.97 25.69
N ALA A 534 2.82 27.16 26.95
CA ALA A 534 2.94 28.48 27.56
C ALA A 534 4.10 29.27 26.95
N GLU A 535 5.24 28.63 26.75
CA GLU A 535 6.40 29.25 26.09
C GLU A 535 6.11 29.55 24.60
N ILE A 536 5.42 28.65 23.90
CA ILE A 536 4.94 28.91 22.54
C ILE A 536 4.02 30.13 22.51
N ASN A 537 3.07 30.22 23.46
CA ASN A 537 2.22 31.41 23.58
C ASN A 537 3.07 32.67 23.84
N ARG A 538 4.06 32.63 24.76
CA ARG A 538 4.92 33.77 25.08
C ARG A 538 5.65 34.29 23.84
N VAL A 539 6.30 33.40 23.07
CA VAL A 539 7.11 33.77 21.91
C VAL A 539 6.32 34.13 20.66
N LEU A 540 5.04 33.81 20.61
CA LEU A 540 4.16 34.19 19.51
C LEU A 540 3.65 35.63 19.65
N LYS A 541 3.62 36.36 18.54
CA LYS A 541 2.95 37.66 18.43
C LYS A 541 1.46 37.56 18.75
N PRO A 542 0.79 38.61 19.23
CA PRO A 542 -0.67 38.65 19.28
C PRO A 542 -1.25 38.37 17.87
N GLY A 543 -2.22 37.47 17.78
CA GLY A 543 -2.78 37.03 16.52
C GLY A 543 -1.90 36.02 15.76
N GLY A 544 -0.70 35.70 16.25
CA GLY A 544 0.18 34.66 15.71
C GLY A 544 -0.45 33.27 15.81
N ARG A 545 0.06 32.33 15.01
CA ARG A 545 -0.55 30.99 14.86
C ARG A 545 0.37 29.88 15.33
N LEU A 546 -0.22 28.91 15.99
CA LEU A 546 0.39 27.62 16.33
C LEU A 546 -0.23 26.56 15.45
N LEU A 547 0.58 25.86 14.65
CA LEU A 547 0.20 24.57 14.06
C LEU A 547 0.74 23.45 14.94
N LEU A 548 -0.15 22.60 15.42
CA LEU A 548 0.16 21.46 16.27
C LEU A 548 -0.28 20.18 15.58
N THR A 549 0.63 19.20 15.47
CA THR A 549 0.29 17.84 15.06
C THR A 549 0.71 16.83 16.11
N THR A 550 -0.07 15.74 16.26
CA THR A 550 0.20 14.67 17.21
C THR A 550 -0.65 13.43 16.87
N PRO A 551 -0.19 12.21 17.18
CA PRO A 551 -0.97 10.99 16.99
C PRO A 551 -2.31 10.99 17.72
N ASN A 552 -3.32 10.40 17.08
CA ASN A 552 -4.71 10.37 17.55
C ASN A 552 -5.05 9.07 18.27
N ILE A 553 -5.16 9.11 19.60
CA ILE A 553 -5.52 7.94 20.43
C ILE A 553 -6.98 7.45 20.22
N VAL A 554 -7.82 8.23 19.55
CA VAL A 554 -9.21 7.87 19.24
C VAL A 554 -9.43 7.68 17.73
N SER A 555 -8.38 7.42 16.98
CA SER A 555 -8.44 7.10 15.55
C SER A 555 -9.25 5.83 15.27
N PHE A 556 -9.67 5.61 14.02
CA PHE A 556 -10.30 4.33 13.64
C PHE A 556 -9.42 3.13 14.01
N ARG A 557 -8.10 3.24 13.87
CA ARG A 557 -7.13 2.22 14.30
C ARG A 557 -7.22 1.98 15.82
N ALA A 558 -7.19 3.03 16.60
CA ALA A 558 -7.23 2.93 18.06
C ALA A 558 -8.57 2.37 18.56
N VAL A 559 -9.68 2.79 17.97
CA VAL A 559 -11.02 2.24 18.30
C VAL A 559 -11.09 0.76 17.91
N ALA A 560 -10.56 0.37 16.74
CA ALA A 560 -10.46 -1.03 16.35
C ALA A 560 -9.64 -1.83 17.38
N ALA A 561 -8.49 -1.32 17.80
CA ALA A 561 -7.65 -1.96 18.80
C ALA A 561 -8.39 -2.19 20.12
N ILE A 562 -9.08 -1.17 20.66
CA ILE A 562 -9.89 -1.30 21.89
C ILE A 562 -10.96 -2.38 21.73
N LEU A 563 -11.71 -2.36 20.63
CA LEU A 563 -12.79 -3.33 20.38
C LEU A 563 -12.26 -4.76 20.20
N LEU A 564 -11.03 -4.91 19.78
CA LEU A 564 -10.32 -6.18 19.64
C LEU A 564 -9.48 -6.54 20.87
N SER A 565 -9.58 -5.76 21.97
CA SER A 565 -8.85 -5.96 23.23
C SER A 565 -7.32 -5.75 23.13
N TYR A 566 -6.88 -4.91 22.21
CA TYR A 566 -5.48 -4.47 22.08
C TYR A 566 -5.25 -3.08 22.67
N HIS A 567 -3.99 -2.76 22.91
CA HIS A 567 -3.59 -1.42 23.34
C HIS A 567 -3.85 -0.41 22.20
N PRO A 568 -4.56 0.72 22.47
CA PRO A 568 -4.93 1.68 21.43
C PRO A 568 -3.79 2.60 20.98
N GLY A 569 -2.69 2.68 21.73
CA GLY A 569 -1.56 3.54 21.41
C GLY A 569 -0.90 3.21 20.09
N PHE A 570 -0.27 4.20 19.48
CA PHE A 570 0.39 4.04 18.19
C PHE A 570 1.55 3.06 18.28
N PHE A 571 2.39 3.18 19.32
CA PHE A 571 3.47 2.25 19.61
C PHE A 571 3.05 1.24 20.69
N GLN A 572 2.86 0.00 20.28
CA GLN A 572 2.43 -1.09 21.17
C GLN A 572 3.60 -1.82 21.86
N SER A 573 4.82 -1.60 21.40
CA SER A 573 6.03 -2.28 21.93
C SER A 573 7.04 -1.29 22.49
N TYR A 574 7.76 -1.71 23.53
CA TYR A 574 8.92 -0.97 24.04
C TYR A 574 10.13 -1.15 23.13
N ILE A 575 10.99 -0.12 23.04
CA ILE A 575 12.32 -0.27 22.46
C ILE A 575 13.15 -1.10 23.46
N ARG A 576 13.82 -2.12 22.96
CA ARG A 576 14.72 -2.92 23.79
C ARG A 576 15.90 -2.03 24.23
N PRO A 577 16.21 -1.95 25.54
CA PRO A 577 17.38 -1.21 26.02
C PRO A 577 18.69 -1.66 25.36
N ASP A 578 19.60 -0.72 25.16
CA ASP A 578 20.97 -0.98 24.69
C ASP A 578 21.80 -1.73 25.77
N ALA A 579 23.06 -1.98 25.47
CA ALA A 579 23.96 -2.70 26.38
C ALA A 579 24.21 -1.95 27.73
N GLU A 580 23.98 -0.64 27.75
CA GLU A 580 24.08 0.24 28.92
C GLU A 580 22.74 0.41 29.65
N GLY A 581 21.68 -0.29 29.21
CA GLY A 581 20.36 -0.24 29.81
C GLY A 581 19.55 1.00 29.44
N ARG A 582 19.97 1.76 28.40
CA ARG A 582 19.27 2.94 27.91
C ARG A 582 18.31 2.55 26.80
N ALA A 583 17.10 3.07 26.85
CA ALA A 583 16.13 2.95 25.75
C ALA A 583 15.58 4.35 25.46
N GLU A 584 15.42 4.67 24.17
CA GLU A 584 14.70 5.86 23.79
C GLU A 584 13.23 5.73 24.23
N ALA A 585 12.72 6.79 24.85
CA ALA A 585 11.31 6.84 25.19
C ALA A 585 10.51 7.08 23.92
N ARG A 586 9.52 6.21 23.69
CA ARG A 586 8.49 6.46 22.69
C ARG A 586 7.46 7.45 23.22
N HIS A 587 6.25 7.47 22.69
CA HIS A 587 5.21 8.37 23.17
C HIS A 587 4.97 8.20 24.67
N SER A 588 4.97 9.30 25.41
CA SER A 588 4.62 9.33 26.83
C SER A 588 3.11 9.35 27.01
N ARG A 589 2.42 10.09 26.14
CA ARG A 589 0.96 10.16 26.07
C ARG A 589 0.50 10.53 24.67
N GLU A 590 -0.47 9.82 24.12
CA GLU A 590 -1.18 10.22 22.92
C GLU A 590 -2.47 10.93 23.26
N TYR A 591 -2.94 11.81 22.39
CA TYR A 591 -4.04 12.74 22.67
C TYR A 591 -5.24 12.50 21.75
N ALA A 592 -6.42 12.89 22.23
CA ALA A 592 -7.64 12.96 21.44
C ALA A 592 -7.83 14.38 20.85
N PRO A 593 -8.55 14.56 19.74
CA PRO A 593 -8.82 15.88 19.15
C PRO A 593 -9.48 16.87 20.14
N MET A 594 -10.33 16.38 21.03
CA MET A 594 -10.95 17.22 22.07
C MET A 594 -9.94 17.68 23.12
N GLU A 595 -8.95 16.84 23.47
CA GLU A 595 -7.88 17.24 24.39
C GLU A 595 -6.97 18.30 23.75
N VAL A 596 -6.70 18.17 22.44
CA VAL A 596 -5.94 19.20 21.68
C VAL A 596 -6.70 20.54 21.67
N LYS A 597 -8.03 20.55 21.53
CA LYS A 597 -8.84 21.77 21.67
C LYS A 597 -8.73 22.37 23.09
N LEU A 598 -8.73 21.52 24.13
CA LEU A 598 -8.56 21.98 25.50
C LEU A 598 -7.15 22.58 25.72
N PHE A 599 -6.10 21.94 25.17
CA PHE A 599 -4.75 22.51 25.17
C PHE A 599 -4.71 23.92 24.58
N LEU A 600 -5.23 24.08 23.36
CA LEU A 600 -5.25 25.38 22.69
C LEU A 600 -6.02 26.42 23.52
N ARG A 601 -7.22 26.06 24.03
CA ARG A 601 -8.04 26.96 24.85
C ARG A 601 -7.30 27.44 26.11
N ASP A 602 -6.69 26.50 26.84
CA ASP A 602 -6.08 26.80 28.16
C ASP A 602 -4.72 27.49 27.98
N ALA A 603 -4.03 27.24 26.88
CA ALA A 603 -2.83 27.97 26.49
C ALA A 603 -3.08 29.34 25.84
N GLY A 604 -4.35 29.80 25.74
CA GLY A 604 -4.69 31.15 25.25
C GLY A 604 -4.86 31.27 23.74
N PHE A 605 -5.15 30.15 23.08
CA PHE A 605 -5.43 30.10 21.64
C PHE A 605 -6.92 29.88 21.36
N GLU A 606 -7.38 30.45 20.26
CA GLU A 606 -8.65 30.10 19.63
C GLU A 606 -8.40 29.08 18.52
N THR A 607 -9.09 27.96 18.52
CA THR A 607 -8.96 26.93 17.48
C THR A 607 -9.57 27.41 16.17
N GLU A 608 -8.74 27.70 15.16
CA GLU A 608 -9.20 28.06 13.81
C GLU A 608 -9.53 26.80 12.98
N THR A 609 -8.72 25.74 13.13
CA THR A 609 -8.90 24.49 12.41
C THR A 609 -8.52 23.32 13.30
N ILE A 610 -9.31 22.24 13.22
CA ILE A 610 -8.90 20.92 13.69
C ILE A 610 -9.40 19.88 12.70
N THR A 611 -8.46 19.09 12.18
CA THR A 611 -8.73 18.00 11.23
C THR A 611 -7.90 16.79 11.62
N THR A 612 -8.19 15.67 11.00
CA THR A 612 -7.38 14.45 11.14
C THR A 612 -7.05 13.89 9.77
N GLY A 613 -5.96 13.13 9.70
CA GLY A 613 -5.48 12.51 8.47
C GLY A 613 -4.74 11.21 8.73
N PRO A 614 -4.22 10.56 7.69
CA PRO A 614 -3.37 9.38 7.84
C PRO A 614 -2.02 9.78 8.45
N PHE A 615 -1.47 8.92 9.29
CA PHE A 615 -0.11 9.05 9.82
C PHE A 615 0.91 8.52 8.81
N LEU A 616 0.65 7.34 8.24
CA LEU A 616 1.43 6.68 7.20
C LEU A 616 0.55 6.40 5.98
N GLY A 617 0.78 7.13 4.89
CA GLY A 617 0.10 6.89 3.61
C GLY A 617 -1.41 7.15 3.61
N GLU A 618 -2.12 6.56 2.67
CA GLU A 618 -3.57 6.72 2.50
C GLU A 618 -4.36 6.11 3.66
N PRO A 619 -5.59 6.62 3.93
CA PRO A 619 -6.46 6.05 4.95
C PRO A 619 -6.67 4.56 4.74
N LYS A 620 -6.53 3.76 5.79
CA LYS A 620 -6.64 2.30 5.74
C LYS A 620 -8.10 1.86 5.54
N PRO A 621 -8.47 1.36 4.34
CA PRO A 621 -9.86 0.95 4.05
C PRO A 621 -10.39 -0.16 4.95
N GLU A 622 -9.51 -1.02 5.48
CA GLU A 622 -9.85 -2.11 6.39
C GLU A 622 -10.47 -1.65 7.72
N LEU A 623 -10.33 -0.37 8.06
CA LEU A 623 -10.97 0.23 9.24
C LEU A 623 -12.39 0.75 8.94
N GLY A 624 -12.90 0.60 7.74
CA GLY A 624 -14.25 1.01 7.34
C GLY A 624 -15.36 0.42 8.21
N TRP A 625 -15.17 -0.81 8.73
CA TRP A 625 -16.12 -1.44 9.65
C TRP A 625 -16.27 -0.67 10.97
N VAL A 626 -15.20 -0.04 11.47
CA VAL A 626 -15.25 0.82 12.67
C VAL A 626 -16.12 2.04 12.41
N LYS A 627 -15.94 2.66 11.23
CA LYS A 627 -16.78 3.78 10.80
C LYS A 627 -18.25 3.37 10.77
N HIS A 628 -18.59 2.25 10.15
CA HIS A 628 -19.94 1.72 10.09
C HIS A 628 -20.51 1.38 11.48
N LEU A 629 -19.66 0.86 12.39
CA LEU A 629 -20.06 0.59 13.76
C LEU A 629 -20.43 1.88 14.50
N LEU A 630 -19.58 2.91 14.40
CA LEU A 630 -19.83 4.20 15.03
C LEU A 630 -21.12 4.84 14.48
N GLU A 631 -21.30 4.87 13.17
CA GLU A 631 -22.50 5.39 12.50
C GLU A 631 -23.76 4.63 12.94
N ARG A 632 -23.69 3.31 13.01
CA ARG A 632 -24.81 2.46 13.47
C ARG A 632 -25.29 2.80 14.88
N TYR A 633 -24.37 3.15 15.77
CA TYR A 633 -24.67 3.54 17.15
C TYR A 633 -24.77 5.04 17.35
N GLN A 634 -24.88 5.82 16.25
CA GLN A 634 -24.97 7.29 16.27
C GLN A 634 -23.81 7.97 17.01
N LEU A 635 -22.63 7.36 16.98
CA LEU A 635 -21.39 7.92 17.48
C LEU A 635 -20.65 8.65 16.35
N SER A 636 -19.91 9.72 16.71
CA SER A 636 -19.17 10.50 15.72
C SER A 636 -18.09 9.66 15.05
N ALA A 637 -18.10 9.63 13.72
CA ALA A 637 -17.04 9.14 12.86
C ALA A 637 -16.09 10.26 12.41
N GLU A 638 -16.33 11.49 12.83
CA GLU A 638 -15.48 12.65 12.54
C GLU A 638 -14.21 12.64 13.40
N LEU A 639 -13.15 13.24 12.91
CA LEU A 639 -11.86 13.36 13.59
C LEU A 639 -11.26 12.02 14.05
N ARG A 640 -11.38 11.00 13.17
CA ARG A 640 -10.91 9.63 13.42
C ARG A 640 -9.71 9.19 12.58
N GLY A 641 -9.06 10.13 11.89
CA GLY A 641 -7.76 9.85 11.24
C GLY A 641 -6.68 9.55 12.28
N ASP A 642 -5.58 8.97 11.85
CA ASP A 642 -4.50 8.51 12.75
C ASP A 642 -3.71 9.66 13.36
N ASP A 643 -3.72 10.82 12.70
CA ASP A 643 -2.98 12.00 13.12
C ASP A 643 -3.90 13.23 13.24
N ILE A 644 -3.67 14.08 14.22
CA ILE A 644 -4.41 15.31 14.49
C ILE A 644 -3.62 16.49 13.95
N TYR A 645 -4.29 17.39 13.24
CA TYR A 645 -3.77 18.67 12.78
C TYR A 645 -4.63 19.79 13.35
N ALA A 646 -4.04 20.66 14.14
CA ALA A 646 -4.75 21.76 14.76
C ALA A 646 -4.04 23.09 14.53
N VAL A 647 -4.77 24.11 14.07
CA VAL A 647 -4.29 25.49 13.97
C VAL A 647 -4.99 26.32 15.03
N GLY A 648 -4.19 26.89 15.92
CA GLY A 648 -4.64 27.81 16.96
C GLY A 648 -4.13 29.22 16.75
N ARG A 649 -5.00 30.21 16.82
CA ARG A 649 -4.65 31.64 16.77
C ARG A 649 -4.52 32.17 18.19
N LYS A 650 -3.39 32.79 18.54
CA LYS A 650 -3.19 33.44 19.85
C LYS A 650 -4.15 34.60 20.04
N THR A 651 -5.01 34.49 21.04
CA THR A 651 -6.02 35.52 21.39
C THR A 651 -5.80 36.19 22.74
N GLY A 652 -4.91 35.62 23.55
CA GLY A 652 -4.60 36.14 24.88
C GLY A 652 -3.45 35.41 25.57
N PRO A 653 -3.19 35.71 26.84
CA PRO A 653 -2.25 34.97 27.65
C PRO A 653 -2.76 33.56 27.97
N VAL A 654 -1.90 32.72 28.50
CA VAL A 654 -2.27 31.41 29.07
C VAL A 654 -3.38 31.60 30.09
N LYS A 655 -4.49 30.86 29.94
CA LYS A 655 -5.67 30.95 30.79
C LYS A 655 -5.55 30.06 32.01
N ASP A 656 -5.08 28.85 31.82
CA ASP A 656 -4.84 27.87 32.86
C ASP A 656 -3.52 27.14 32.61
N ARG A 657 -2.58 27.27 33.54
CA ARG A 657 -1.25 26.68 33.40
C ARG A 657 -1.23 25.21 33.83
N TYR A 658 -2.15 24.78 34.70
CA TYR A 658 -2.28 23.42 35.20
C TYR A 658 -3.73 22.96 35.17
N PRO A 659 -4.33 22.83 33.98
CA PRO A 659 -5.74 22.50 33.87
C PRO A 659 -6.05 21.13 34.48
N GLY A 660 -7.10 21.07 35.27
CA GLY A 660 -7.49 19.87 36.04
C GLY A 660 -7.88 18.66 35.20
N TRP A 661 -8.15 18.83 33.91
CA TRP A 661 -8.38 17.70 32.99
C TRP A 661 -7.05 16.99 32.60
N LEU A 662 -5.91 17.67 32.76
CA LEU A 662 -4.58 17.15 32.35
C LEU A 662 -3.69 16.83 33.57
N TYR A 663 -3.76 17.65 34.62
CA TYR A 663 -2.95 17.48 35.82
C TYR A 663 -3.82 17.05 37.01
N SER A 664 -3.30 16.15 37.86
CA SER A 664 -3.91 15.73 39.12
C SER A 664 -2.97 16.01 40.26
N GLY A 665 -3.51 16.52 41.39
CA GLY A 665 -2.78 16.66 42.65
C GLY A 665 -1.86 17.87 42.72
N GLY A 666 -2.42 19.00 43.03
CA GLY A 666 -1.76 20.21 43.51
C GLY A 666 -2.75 20.98 44.33
N GLU A 667 -2.63 20.93 45.66
CA GLU A 667 -3.14 21.98 46.53
C GLU A 667 -2.11 23.11 46.59
#